data_1487f41f05830c3f0459130a35b47077
#
_entry.id   1487f41f05830c3f0459130a35b47077
#
_cell.length_a   1.000
_cell.length_b   1.000
_cell.length_c   1.000
_cell.angle_alpha   90.00
_cell.angle_beta   90.00
_cell.angle_gamma   90.00
#
_symmetry.space_group_name_H-M   'P 1'
#
loop_
_entity.id
_entity.type
_entity.pdbx_description
1 polymer ?
#
loop_
_entity_poly.entity_id
_entity_poly.type
_entity_poly.pdbx_seq_one_letter_code
_entity_poly.pdbx_strand_id
1 'polypeptide(L)'
;MASENFRKKKSKWPMIVAISTVLVYIVWLAMSAYTVAYLPPIPDKVITTDNQTVFTYNEITQGKYLYQKYGLADYGSVLGFGSYFGIDFTSYTLQLDEEYIAGKLGIDPFYPNNTAQVEEIAPYLHVSYNSSSATMTVTPLAAEAFNYSVSYYLNYFGNNSEQNRLMPHYITNKTAITYMTAFFTWTSLISLLGYTNGYPPTNGLLHPNTNVFVSSDLMTFAFIIVILPITAYIFIKFFSYWNDPREPINLPPPTKTQRSTIYGIVIIALAAAIQGLLGEYVMHLYASPTFYGINLLNILPFNVANAEHYTLSVLWIAATWIIFSLFVMPYFGLTLSKKQVWGITGGTIATGLLACLGIIANYLQIIPYTNGFFDLWFMFGGQGRNIVTQGTVWLLALAIIVFYISYLFFKASKITLQNFKPLTQVLGISLAGTAFGIVMGALPVFHPWANYTLDEYFRWIMIHAFVEGFWPAIIVTIVITVLIIGGLFPVRLGTAIIGLDATADILSGMIGVGHHYYWGGQPTVWLYVGSIIGILEAIAIGFAVVYAILLWIRRKTDAKTEFQKTLLIFTLVAGIGGGVGAAGFGGGLLNMPILNYYLHDTQVVMAHAHLAFPLAYGLPSIMLWIVILFLTGAMKDSHLKYMRWGAILYGVGFYLQALLSLLPLGILQYMYELKYGFWYIKSLRPLVPGLTPFWQLPLTQTLVWIRMIGDVTAMLGFSIIGLAVLFTFRRGLGKSMSHYITDK
;
A
#
# COMPACT_ATOMS: atom_id res chain seq x y z
N MET A 1 -11.04 12.66 -47.61
CA MET A 1 -11.04 14.04 -47.07
C MET A 1 -11.37 14.14 -45.58
N ALA A 2 -12.11 13.22 -44.96
CA ALA A 2 -12.30 13.24 -43.49
C ALA A 2 -11.08 12.77 -42.66
N SER A 3 -10.18 11.97 -43.25
CA SER A 3 -9.00 11.45 -42.58
C SER A 3 -7.81 12.41 -42.46
N GLU A 4 -7.74 13.43 -43.32
CA GLU A 4 -6.62 14.39 -43.31
C GLU A 4 -6.74 15.51 -42.28
N ASN A 5 -7.96 15.88 -41.89
CA ASN A 5 -8.17 16.91 -40.86
C ASN A 5 -7.94 16.42 -39.42
N PHE A 6 -7.85 15.10 -39.21
CA PHE A 6 -7.51 14.50 -37.91
C PHE A 6 -6.00 14.58 -37.59
N ARG A 7 -5.14 14.83 -38.59
CA ARG A 7 -3.68 14.84 -38.45
C ARG A 7 -3.09 16.11 -37.80
N LYS A 8 -3.84 17.18 -37.58
CA LYS A 8 -3.22 18.49 -37.27
C LYS A 8 -3.39 19.02 -35.83
N LYS A 9 -4.26 18.49 -35.00
CA LYS A 9 -4.39 19.02 -33.64
C LYS A 9 -3.56 18.16 -32.64
N LYS A 10 -2.40 18.69 -32.20
CA LYS A 10 -1.60 18.08 -31.14
C LYS A 10 -2.43 17.93 -29.87
N SER A 11 -2.44 16.74 -29.25
CA SER A 11 -3.07 16.54 -27.95
C SER A 11 -2.41 17.42 -26.90
N LYS A 12 -3.23 18.09 -26.07
CA LYS A 12 -2.76 18.91 -24.95
C LYS A 12 -2.56 18.11 -23.66
N TRP A 13 -3.02 16.87 -23.60
CA TRP A 13 -3.00 16.05 -22.40
C TRP A 13 -1.60 15.89 -21.79
N PRO A 14 -0.52 15.58 -22.54
CA PRO A 14 0.81 15.48 -21.93
C PRO A 14 1.29 16.76 -21.25
N MET A 15 0.91 17.91 -21.78
CA MET A 15 1.22 19.20 -21.16
C MET A 15 0.43 19.40 -19.86
N ILE A 16 -0.86 19.04 -19.85
CA ILE A 16 -1.71 19.11 -18.65
C ILE A 16 -1.15 18.20 -17.57
N VAL A 17 -0.85 16.94 -17.89
CA VAL A 17 -0.27 15.97 -16.95
C VAL A 17 1.09 16.47 -16.42
N ALA A 18 1.95 17.04 -17.26
CA ALA A 18 3.24 17.59 -16.81
C ALA A 18 3.06 18.78 -15.86
N ILE A 19 2.14 19.70 -16.17
CA ILE A 19 1.83 20.83 -15.29
C ILE A 19 1.27 20.33 -13.96
N SER A 20 0.34 19.38 -13.98
CA SER A 20 -0.20 18.77 -12.76
C SER A 20 0.89 18.11 -11.92
N THR A 21 1.81 17.36 -12.54
CA THR A 21 2.95 16.74 -11.85
C THR A 21 3.85 17.78 -11.16
N VAL A 22 4.19 18.88 -11.84
CA VAL A 22 4.99 19.95 -11.22
C VAL A 22 4.22 20.64 -10.10
N LEU A 23 2.94 20.95 -10.33
CA LEU A 23 2.08 21.64 -9.37
C LEU A 23 1.93 20.83 -8.08
N VAL A 24 1.66 19.53 -8.16
CA VAL A 24 1.50 18.69 -6.96
C VAL A 24 2.77 18.61 -6.13
N TYR A 25 3.93 18.57 -6.75
CA TYR A 25 5.19 18.58 -6.00
C TYR A 25 5.45 19.93 -5.32
N ILE A 26 5.09 21.05 -5.95
CA ILE A 26 5.18 22.39 -5.33
C ILE A 26 4.23 22.48 -4.12
N VAL A 27 2.96 22.07 -4.30
CA VAL A 27 1.97 22.04 -3.22
C VAL A 27 2.46 21.13 -2.09
N TRP A 28 2.95 19.95 -2.43
CA TRP A 28 3.47 19.00 -1.45
C TRP A 28 4.66 19.55 -0.66
N LEU A 29 5.61 20.26 -1.29
CA LEU A 29 6.71 20.91 -0.59
C LEU A 29 6.22 21.98 0.40
N ALA A 30 5.22 22.77 0.00
CA ALA A 30 4.60 23.76 0.88
C ALA A 30 3.90 23.09 2.08
N MET A 31 3.18 22.01 1.84
CA MET A 31 2.51 21.24 2.89
C MET A 31 3.52 20.51 3.79
N SER A 32 4.66 20.09 3.26
CA SER A 32 5.76 19.51 4.05
C SER A 32 6.34 20.54 5.02
N ALA A 33 6.62 21.76 4.54
CA ALA A 33 7.10 22.85 5.37
C ALA A 33 6.10 23.21 6.48
N TYR A 34 4.80 23.23 6.16
CA TYR A 34 3.74 23.45 7.14
C TYR A 34 3.69 22.31 8.17
N THR A 35 3.77 21.06 7.73
CA THR A 35 3.76 19.88 8.64
C THR A 35 4.96 19.94 9.60
N VAL A 36 6.16 20.24 9.12
CA VAL A 36 7.36 20.36 9.95
C VAL A 36 7.21 21.43 11.05
N ALA A 37 6.49 22.53 10.75
CA ALA A 37 6.28 23.61 11.72
C ALA A 37 5.31 23.24 12.89
N TYR A 38 4.51 22.17 12.71
CA TYR A 38 3.46 21.78 13.66
C TYR A 38 3.59 20.32 14.12
N LEU A 39 4.81 19.78 14.17
CA LEU A 39 5.05 18.43 14.68
C LEU A 39 4.74 18.35 16.19
N PRO A 40 4.26 17.19 16.67
CA PRO A 40 4.19 16.93 18.11
C PRO A 40 5.58 17.08 18.75
N PRO A 41 5.67 17.70 19.94
CA PRO A 41 6.96 17.90 20.58
C PRO A 41 7.56 16.58 21.08
N ILE A 42 8.85 16.37 20.86
CA ILE A 42 9.64 15.40 21.60
C ILE A 42 10.29 16.18 22.74
N PRO A 43 9.97 15.92 24.02
CA PRO A 43 10.52 16.67 25.13
C PRO A 43 12.00 16.31 25.38
N ASP A 44 12.79 17.24 25.91
CA ASP A 44 14.12 16.95 26.40
C ASP A 44 14.09 15.89 27.51
N LYS A 45 13.06 15.96 28.34
CA LYS A 45 12.78 14.98 29.40
C LYS A 45 11.30 14.95 29.77
N VAL A 46 10.86 13.78 30.21
CA VAL A 46 9.59 13.58 30.91
C VAL A 46 9.91 13.48 32.40
N ILE A 47 9.25 14.29 33.20
CA ILE A 47 9.46 14.35 34.66
C ILE A 47 8.12 14.14 35.41
N THR A 48 8.23 13.75 36.65
CA THR A 48 7.07 13.73 37.58
C THR A 48 6.82 15.14 38.14
N THR A 49 5.64 15.34 38.76
CA THR A 49 5.30 16.59 39.43
C THR A 49 6.24 16.97 40.59
N ASP A 50 7.01 15.99 41.12
CA ASP A 50 8.08 16.16 42.12
C ASP A 50 9.48 16.22 41.48
N ASN A 51 9.57 16.50 40.19
CA ASN A 51 10.81 16.72 39.40
C ASN A 51 11.72 15.50 39.25
N GLN A 52 11.24 14.27 39.43
CA GLN A 52 12.02 13.09 39.13
C GLN A 52 11.97 12.81 37.61
N THR A 53 13.11 12.51 36.97
CA THR A 53 13.15 12.17 35.54
C THR A 53 12.65 10.76 35.35
N VAL A 54 11.68 10.58 34.44
CA VAL A 54 11.12 9.30 34.05
C VAL A 54 11.88 8.74 32.84
N PHE A 55 11.98 9.52 31.78
CA PHE A 55 12.80 9.23 30.59
C PHE A 55 13.12 10.50 29.81
N THR A 56 14.04 10.42 28.86
CA THR A 56 14.67 11.54 28.16
C THR A 56 14.41 11.49 26.66
N TYR A 57 14.71 12.61 25.95
CA TYR A 57 14.74 12.71 24.48
C TYR A 57 15.51 11.56 23.83
N ASN A 58 16.70 11.24 24.39
CA ASN A 58 17.53 10.17 23.84
C ASN A 58 16.86 8.81 23.94
N GLU A 59 16.16 8.52 25.03
CA GLU A 59 15.45 7.25 25.22
C GLU A 59 14.27 7.12 24.27
N ILE A 60 13.52 8.20 24.02
CA ILE A 60 12.42 8.23 23.06
C ILE A 60 12.94 7.97 21.63
N THR A 61 13.98 8.67 21.23
CA THR A 61 14.53 8.58 19.86
C THR A 61 15.24 7.25 19.62
N GLN A 62 15.99 6.75 20.59
CA GLN A 62 16.56 5.40 20.55
C GLN A 62 15.47 4.33 20.55
N GLY A 63 14.38 4.54 21.26
CA GLY A 63 13.23 3.65 21.27
C GLY A 63 12.58 3.51 19.90
N LYS A 64 12.33 4.63 19.20
CA LYS A 64 11.86 4.63 17.83
C LYS A 64 12.82 3.91 16.88
N TYR A 65 14.11 4.19 17.01
CA TYR A 65 15.16 3.54 16.23
C TYR A 65 15.11 2.00 16.40
N LEU A 66 15.02 1.52 17.63
CA LEU A 66 14.95 0.09 17.94
C LEU A 66 13.65 -0.54 17.46
N TYR A 67 12.52 0.15 17.61
CA TYR A 67 11.23 -0.28 17.05
C TYR A 67 11.33 -0.57 15.54
N GLN A 68 11.98 0.30 14.79
CA GLN A 68 12.22 0.12 13.36
C GLN A 68 13.26 -0.98 13.08
N LYS A 69 14.38 -0.99 13.83
CA LYS A 69 15.46 -1.99 13.67
C LYS A 69 14.96 -3.43 13.86
N TYR A 70 14.05 -3.63 14.81
CA TYR A 70 13.45 -4.94 15.04
C TYR A 70 12.26 -5.25 14.14
N GLY A 71 11.92 -4.38 13.18
CA GLY A 71 10.80 -4.58 12.26
C GLY A 71 9.45 -4.70 12.97
N LEU A 72 9.26 -3.98 14.05
CA LEU A 72 8.02 -4.06 14.83
C LEU A 72 6.85 -3.34 14.14
N ALA A 73 7.10 -2.46 13.17
CA ALA A 73 6.06 -1.91 12.30
C ALA A 73 5.47 -2.96 11.33
N ASP A 74 6.22 -4.01 11.01
CA ASP A 74 5.72 -5.14 10.20
C ASP A 74 5.06 -6.23 11.06
N TYR A 75 5.03 -6.04 12.39
CA TYR A 75 4.38 -6.91 13.36
C TYR A 75 3.13 -6.26 13.99
N GLY A 76 3.25 -5.07 14.56
CA GLY A 76 2.21 -4.29 15.20
C GLY A 76 2.16 -2.88 14.65
N SER A 77 1.56 -1.95 15.37
CA SER A 77 1.41 -0.56 14.93
C SER A 77 1.75 0.44 16.05
N VAL A 78 1.96 1.69 15.66
CA VAL A 78 2.02 2.86 16.53
C VAL A 78 1.07 3.89 15.94
N LEU A 79 0.14 4.40 16.74
CA LEU A 79 -0.93 5.28 16.27
C LEU A 79 -1.72 4.69 15.08
N GLY A 80 -1.89 3.37 15.03
CA GLY A 80 -2.52 2.64 13.94
C GLY A 80 -1.66 2.53 12.68
N PHE A 81 -0.43 3.04 12.64
CA PHE A 81 0.48 2.91 11.50
C PHE A 81 1.38 1.70 11.68
N GLY A 82 1.12 0.66 10.90
CA GLY A 82 1.89 -0.58 10.97
C GLY A 82 1.14 -1.78 10.41
N SER A 83 1.39 -2.93 11.01
CA SER A 83 0.74 -4.19 10.67
C SER A 83 -0.64 -4.30 11.31
N TYR A 84 -1.52 -5.00 10.61
CA TYR A 84 -2.91 -5.24 11.01
C TYR A 84 -3.09 -6.41 11.99
N PHE A 85 -2.01 -7.00 12.48
CA PHE A 85 -2.04 -8.20 13.32
C PHE A 85 -1.67 -7.95 14.77
N GLY A 86 -0.40 -7.59 15.02
CA GLY A 86 0.11 -7.39 16.38
C GLY A 86 -0.48 -6.16 17.07
N ILE A 87 -0.20 -6.00 18.35
CA ILE A 87 -0.73 -4.91 19.16
C ILE A 87 -0.38 -3.53 18.57
N ASP A 88 -1.27 -2.56 18.77
CA ASP A 88 -0.92 -1.15 18.63
C ASP A 88 -0.22 -0.69 19.90
N PHE A 89 1.05 -0.35 19.77
CA PHE A 89 1.90 -0.05 20.93
C PHE A 89 1.48 1.22 21.65
N THR A 90 0.83 2.17 20.97
CA THR A 90 0.29 3.39 21.60
C THR A 90 -0.89 3.06 22.50
N SER A 91 -1.94 2.45 21.94
CA SER A 91 -3.16 2.13 22.66
C SER A 91 -2.94 1.06 23.73
N TYR A 92 -2.05 0.10 23.45
CA TYR A 92 -1.76 -0.98 24.38
C TYR A 92 -0.95 -0.50 25.59
N THR A 93 0.01 0.43 25.38
CA THR A 93 0.75 1.06 26.49
C THR A 93 -0.17 1.90 27.35
N LEU A 94 -1.07 2.67 26.72
CA LEU A 94 -2.05 3.45 27.47
C LEU A 94 -2.94 2.55 28.35
N GLN A 95 -3.41 1.42 27.80
CA GLN A 95 -4.21 0.45 28.58
C GLN A 95 -3.39 -0.21 29.70
N LEU A 96 -2.11 -0.47 29.51
CA LEU A 96 -1.23 -0.97 30.58
C LEU A 96 -1.10 0.03 31.73
N ASP A 97 -0.98 1.30 31.38
CA ASP A 97 -0.91 2.38 32.37
C ASP A 97 -2.24 2.53 33.11
N GLU A 98 -3.38 2.44 32.40
CA GLU A 98 -4.73 2.43 32.99
C GLU A 98 -4.92 1.27 33.97
N GLU A 99 -4.59 0.04 33.58
CA GLU A 99 -4.69 -1.15 34.42
C GLU A 99 -3.83 -1.03 35.69
N TYR A 100 -2.59 -0.55 35.53
CA TYR A 100 -1.70 -0.38 36.68
C TYR A 100 -2.25 0.64 37.68
N ILE A 101 -2.70 1.79 37.18
CA ILE A 101 -3.25 2.88 38.02
C ILE A 101 -4.53 2.40 38.70
N ALA A 102 -5.44 1.76 37.97
CA ALA A 102 -6.67 1.21 38.51
C ALA A 102 -6.39 0.20 39.63
N GLY A 103 -5.45 -0.71 39.45
CA GLY A 103 -5.05 -1.65 40.49
C GLY A 103 -4.50 -0.99 41.74
N LYS A 104 -3.73 0.11 41.61
CA LYS A 104 -3.24 0.91 42.76
C LYS A 104 -4.33 1.63 43.50
N LEU A 105 -5.40 2.01 42.81
CA LEU A 105 -6.57 2.68 43.40
C LEU A 105 -7.61 1.70 43.97
N GLY A 106 -7.39 0.38 43.77
CA GLY A 106 -8.33 -0.64 44.22
C GLY A 106 -9.53 -0.83 43.29
N ILE A 107 -9.40 -0.39 42.02
CA ILE A 107 -10.38 -0.53 40.94
C ILE A 107 -10.04 -1.76 40.08
N ASP A 108 -9.98 -2.92 40.67
CA ASP A 108 -9.69 -4.16 39.99
C ASP A 108 -10.88 -5.13 40.07
N PRO A 109 -11.45 -5.62 38.96
CA PRO A 109 -11.01 -5.42 37.58
C PRO A 109 -11.42 -4.06 37.00
N PHE A 110 -10.57 -3.47 36.19
CA PHE A 110 -10.85 -2.25 35.41
C PHE A 110 -11.60 -2.60 34.12
N TYR A 111 -12.67 -1.88 33.86
CA TYR A 111 -13.46 -2.01 32.63
C TYR A 111 -13.47 -0.70 31.86
N PRO A 112 -12.83 -0.61 30.69
CA PRO A 112 -12.69 0.63 29.93
C PRO A 112 -14.03 1.28 29.50
N ASN A 113 -15.12 0.50 29.46
CA ASN A 113 -16.46 1.02 29.17
C ASN A 113 -17.23 1.51 30.37
N ASN A 114 -16.63 1.50 31.57
CA ASN A 114 -17.21 2.06 32.78
C ASN A 114 -16.73 3.50 32.96
N THR A 115 -17.56 4.45 32.52
CA THR A 115 -17.24 5.89 32.58
C THR A 115 -16.81 6.37 33.97
N ALA A 116 -17.42 5.83 35.04
CA ALA A 116 -17.05 6.20 36.40
C ALA A 116 -15.63 5.76 36.75
N GLN A 117 -15.23 4.55 36.36
CA GLN A 117 -13.85 4.08 36.57
C GLN A 117 -12.86 4.90 35.74
N VAL A 118 -13.21 5.24 34.48
CA VAL A 118 -12.37 6.07 33.62
C VAL A 118 -12.21 7.48 34.22
N GLU A 119 -13.29 8.10 34.69
CA GLU A 119 -13.23 9.42 35.34
C GLU A 119 -12.37 9.39 36.61
N GLU A 120 -12.35 8.28 37.34
CA GLU A 120 -11.54 8.13 38.54
C GLU A 120 -10.06 8.04 38.27
N ILE A 121 -9.64 7.37 37.18
CA ILE A 121 -8.23 7.21 36.82
C ILE A 121 -7.68 8.36 35.98
N ALA A 122 -8.49 9.05 35.18
CA ALA A 122 -8.07 10.10 34.26
C ALA A 122 -7.17 11.19 34.89
N PRO A 123 -7.38 11.66 36.14
CA PRO A 123 -6.50 12.64 36.78
C PRO A 123 -5.05 12.14 36.92
N TYR A 124 -4.84 10.83 37.05
CA TYR A 124 -3.51 10.25 37.24
C TYR A 124 -2.78 10.06 35.91
N LEU A 125 -3.48 10.10 34.79
CA LEU A 125 -2.94 10.11 33.44
C LEU A 125 -2.72 11.51 32.87
N HIS A 126 -2.97 12.56 33.73
CA HIS A 126 -2.79 13.94 33.29
C HIS A 126 -1.34 14.21 32.87
N VAL A 127 -1.17 14.82 31.67
CA VAL A 127 0.09 15.25 31.14
C VAL A 127 0.04 16.73 30.77
N SER A 128 1.13 17.46 31.01
CA SER A 128 1.29 18.83 30.55
C SER A 128 2.65 19.01 29.85
N TYR A 129 2.71 19.94 28.91
CA TYR A 129 3.93 20.25 28.18
C TYR A 129 4.29 21.72 28.34
N ASN A 130 5.52 21.98 28.76
CA ASN A 130 6.08 23.31 28.85
C ASN A 130 7.07 23.53 27.69
N SER A 131 6.69 24.34 26.71
CA SER A 131 7.50 24.61 25.51
C SER A 131 8.79 25.39 25.81
N SER A 132 8.82 26.22 26.88
CA SER A 132 10.01 27.01 27.23
C SER A 132 11.13 26.16 27.81
N SER A 133 10.79 25.07 28.50
CA SER A 133 11.78 24.14 29.08
C SER A 133 11.84 22.81 28.32
N ALA A 134 11.10 22.68 27.22
CA ALA A 134 10.94 21.42 26.47
C ALA A 134 10.67 20.21 27.38
N THR A 135 9.83 20.35 28.38
CA THR A 135 9.59 19.33 29.41
C THR A 135 8.13 18.90 29.43
N MET A 136 7.89 17.60 29.44
CA MET A 136 6.57 17.02 29.75
C MET A 136 6.54 16.63 31.22
N THR A 137 5.41 16.90 31.89
CA THR A 137 5.18 16.55 33.29
C THR A 137 4.04 15.58 33.41
N VAL A 138 4.26 14.49 34.13
CA VAL A 138 3.28 13.43 34.43
C VAL A 138 3.14 13.26 35.93
N THR A 139 2.14 12.50 36.36
CA THR A 139 1.97 12.18 37.79
C THR A 139 3.00 11.14 38.25
N PRO A 140 3.33 11.07 39.56
CA PRO A 140 4.20 10.01 40.08
C PRO A 140 3.65 8.60 39.80
N LEU A 141 2.32 8.44 39.86
CA LEU A 141 1.69 7.13 39.58
C LEU A 141 1.80 6.74 38.11
N ALA A 142 1.75 7.68 37.16
CA ALA A 142 2.06 7.42 35.74
C ALA A 142 3.53 7.02 35.53
N ALA A 143 4.45 7.59 36.31
CA ALA A 143 5.87 7.15 36.27
C ALA A 143 6.07 5.72 36.80
N GLU A 144 5.32 5.32 37.82
CA GLU A 144 5.31 3.90 38.25
C GLU A 144 4.72 2.98 37.17
N ALA A 145 3.63 3.42 36.49
CA ALA A 145 3.02 2.68 35.37
C ALA A 145 4.00 2.47 34.22
N PHE A 146 4.81 3.47 33.89
CA PHE A 146 5.92 3.32 32.91
C PHE A 146 6.86 2.17 33.26
N ASN A 147 7.29 2.05 34.54
CA ASN A 147 8.16 0.96 34.98
C ASN A 147 7.46 -0.41 34.91
N TYR A 148 6.18 -0.44 35.18
CA TYR A 148 5.35 -1.63 34.97
C TYR A 148 5.30 -2.03 33.49
N SER A 149 5.05 -1.07 32.60
CA SER A 149 5.03 -1.29 31.14
C SER A 149 6.38 -1.80 30.61
N VAL A 150 7.53 -1.29 31.11
CA VAL A 150 8.86 -1.85 30.80
C VAL A 150 8.96 -3.33 31.19
N SER A 151 8.48 -3.69 32.38
CA SER A 151 8.53 -5.07 32.86
C SER A 151 7.62 -5.98 32.04
N TYR A 152 6.45 -5.48 31.65
CA TYR A 152 5.51 -6.19 30.79
C TYR A 152 6.12 -6.45 29.40
N TYR A 153 6.68 -5.45 28.75
CA TYR A 153 7.28 -5.60 27.42
C TYR A 153 8.54 -6.47 27.43
N LEU A 154 9.32 -6.46 28.53
CA LEU A 154 10.45 -7.40 28.68
C LEU A 154 9.98 -8.85 28.62
N ASN A 155 8.84 -9.16 29.24
CA ASN A 155 8.23 -10.48 29.16
C ASN A 155 7.55 -10.72 27.79
N TYR A 156 6.89 -9.71 27.22
CA TYR A 156 6.19 -9.78 25.95
C TYR A 156 7.12 -10.18 24.79
N PHE A 157 8.27 -9.50 24.68
CA PHE A 157 9.26 -9.73 23.62
C PHE A 157 10.29 -10.81 23.98
N GLY A 158 10.43 -11.13 25.25
CA GLY A 158 11.33 -12.17 25.77
C GLY A 158 10.65 -13.54 25.86
N ASN A 159 10.20 -13.90 27.05
CA ASN A 159 9.67 -15.25 27.34
C ASN A 159 8.38 -15.59 26.59
N ASN A 160 7.57 -14.58 26.26
CA ASN A 160 6.27 -14.75 25.62
C ASN A 160 6.28 -14.42 24.11
N SER A 161 7.44 -14.18 23.51
CA SER A 161 7.56 -13.75 22.12
C SER A 161 6.92 -14.71 21.12
N GLU A 162 7.05 -16.02 21.30
CA GLU A 162 6.41 -17.03 20.44
C GLU A 162 4.89 -17.00 20.53
N GLN A 163 4.33 -16.78 21.71
CA GLN A 163 2.88 -16.62 21.88
C GLN A 163 2.37 -15.37 21.17
N ASN A 164 3.25 -14.39 21.02
CA ASN A 164 2.99 -13.17 20.27
C ASN A 164 3.40 -13.27 18.78
N ARG A 165 3.67 -14.47 18.25
CA ARG A 165 4.02 -14.72 16.85
C ARG A 165 5.35 -14.11 16.41
N LEU A 166 6.23 -13.82 17.34
CA LEU A 166 7.61 -13.40 17.09
C LEU A 166 8.57 -14.58 17.28
N MET A 167 9.79 -14.41 16.88
CA MET A 167 10.87 -15.39 17.09
C MET A 167 11.07 -15.64 18.60
N PRO A 168 11.43 -16.87 19.02
CA PRO A 168 11.72 -17.16 20.42
C PRO A 168 12.75 -16.19 21.02
N HIS A 169 12.46 -15.64 22.20
CA HIS A 169 13.32 -14.67 22.89
C HIS A 169 13.78 -13.51 22.01
N TYR A 170 12.85 -12.92 21.24
CA TYR A 170 13.16 -11.99 20.17
C TYR A 170 13.94 -10.75 20.64
N ILE A 171 13.53 -10.13 21.76
CA ILE A 171 14.21 -9.00 22.36
C ILE A 171 14.32 -9.23 23.86
N THR A 172 15.53 -9.47 24.36
CA THR A 172 15.81 -9.76 25.76
C THR A 172 16.62 -8.66 26.45
N ASN A 173 17.15 -7.70 25.68
CA ASN A 173 17.94 -6.59 26.22
C ASN A 173 17.03 -5.58 26.93
N LYS A 174 17.15 -5.50 28.27
CA LYS A 174 16.33 -4.61 29.10
C LYS A 174 16.45 -3.14 28.69
N THR A 175 17.66 -2.67 28.35
CA THR A 175 17.86 -1.26 27.92
C THR A 175 17.11 -0.98 26.62
N ALA A 176 17.15 -1.90 25.65
CA ALA A 176 16.40 -1.76 24.40
C ALA A 176 14.88 -1.70 24.66
N ILE A 177 14.37 -2.56 25.55
CA ILE A 177 12.97 -2.56 25.96
C ILE A 177 12.60 -1.25 26.66
N THR A 178 13.43 -0.76 27.60
CA THR A 178 13.20 0.52 28.27
C THR A 178 13.07 1.67 27.26
N TYR A 179 13.96 1.74 26.29
CA TYR A 179 13.94 2.78 25.25
C TYR A 179 12.70 2.66 24.37
N MET A 180 12.35 1.46 23.90
CA MET A 180 11.13 1.25 23.12
C MET A 180 9.87 1.61 23.93
N THR A 181 9.83 1.27 25.21
CA THR A 181 8.71 1.66 26.10
C THR A 181 8.62 3.17 26.24
N ALA A 182 9.76 3.89 26.36
CA ALA A 182 9.78 5.34 26.38
C ALA A 182 9.19 5.94 25.08
N PHE A 183 9.49 5.34 23.93
CA PHE A 183 8.90 5.74 22.66
C PHE A 183 7.38 5.46 22.62
N PHE A 184 6.93 4.28 23.04
CA PHE A 184 5.50 3.93 23.08
C PHE A 184 4.73 4.83 24.04
N THR A 185 5.26 5.07 25.25
CA THR A 185 4.68 5.99 26.22
C THR A 185 4.62 7.43 25.68
N TRP A 186 5.68 7.90 25.00
CA TRP A 186 5.65 9.22 24.37
C TRP A 186 4.51 9.35 23.35
N THR A 187 4.23 8.32 22.55
CA THR A 187 3.08 8.36 21.62
C THR A 187 1.73 8.39 22.33
N SER A 188 1.61 7.73 23.47
CA SER A 188 0.43 7.84 24.34
C SER A 188 0.30 9.25 24.93
N LEU A 189 1.39 9.86 25.41
CA LEU A 189 1.38 11.22 25.97
C LEU A 189 0.99 12.28 24.93
N ILE A 190 1.46 12.20 23.68
CA ILE A 190 1.04 13.16 22.64
C ILE A 190 -0.43 12.96 22.24
N SER A 191 -0.98 11.75 22.39
CA SER A 191 -2.40 11.47 22.20
C SER A 191 -3.22 12.13 23.32
N LEU A 192 -2.81 12.00 24.58
CA LEU A 192 -3.42 12.67 25.72
C LEU A 192 -3.35 14.20 25.63
N LEU A 193 -2.29 14.74 25.00
CA LEU A 193 -2.14 16.18 24.72
C LEU A 193 -2.99 16.66 23.52
N GLY A 194 -3.68 15.74 22.82
CA GLY A 194 -4.60 16.07 21.73
C GLY A 194 -3.95 16.19 20.34
N TYR A 195 -2.66 15.87 20.18
CA TYR A 195 -1.98 15.95 18.86
C TYR A 195 -2.51 14.95 17.84
N THR A 196 -3.22 13.92 18.26
CA THR A 196 -3.68 12.82 17.39
C THR A 196 -5.19 12.88 17.07
N ASN A 197 -5.84 14.03 17.27
CA ASN A 197 -7.28 14.22 17.08
C ASN A 197 -8.15 13.23 17.87
N GLY A 198 -7.68 12.79 19.04
CA GLY A 198 -8.37 11.85 19.92
C GLY A 198 -8.10 10.38 19.61
N TYR A 199 -7.23 10.07 18.64
CA TYR A 199 -6.83 8.71 18.31
C TYR A 199 -5.71 8.21 19.26
N PRO A 200 -5.63 6.92 19.62
CA PRO A 200 -6.54 5.82 19.27
C PRO A 200 -7.83 5.83 20.11
N PRO A 201 -8.94 5.23 19.62
CA PRO A 201 -10.18 5.10 20.40
C PRO A 201 -9.96 4.31 21.69
N THR A 202 -10.31 4.92 22.84
CA THR A 202 -10.01 4.38 24.17
C THR A 202 -11.24 4.19 25.07
N ASN A 203 -12.45 4.36 24.53
CA ASN A 203 -13.71 4.22 25.26
C ASN A 203 -13.88 5.09 26.51
N GLY A 204 -13.46 6.32 26.42
CA GLY A 204 -13.75 7.29 27.46
C GLY A 204 -12.59 8.20 27.83
N LEU A 205 -11.34 7.80 27.59
CA LEU A 205 -10.17 8.62 27.89
C LEU A 205 -9.82 9.59 26.75
N LEU A 206 -9.85 9.09 25.52
CA LEU A 206 -9.66 9.90 24.32
C LEU A 206 -10.97 9.95 23.53
N HIS A 207 -11.33 11.13 23.06
CA HIS A 207 -12.55 11.34 22.29
C HIS A 207 -12.21 11.90 20.92
N PRO A 208 -12.89 11.44 19.84
CA PRO A 208 -12.72 12.01 18.52
C PRO A 208 -13.09 13.49 18.53
N ASN A 209 -12.35 14.29 17.79
CA ASN A 209 -12.67 15.72 17.61
C ASN A 209 -13.88 15.85 16.66
N THR A 210 -15.07 15.57 17.18
CA THR A 210 -16.32 15.45 16.43
C THR A 210 -16.65 16.69 15.61
N ASN A 211 -16.34 17.90 16.12
CA ASN A 211 -16.60 19.14 15.38
C ASN A 211 -15.79 19.23 14.09
N VAL A 212 -14.52 18.85 14.13
CA VAL A 212 -13.64 18.83 12.96
C VAL A 212 -14.06 17.74 11.99
N PHE A 213 -14.39 16.53 12.48
CA PHE A 213 -14.82 15.43 11.64
C PHE A 213 -16.11 15.74 10.90
N VAL A 214 -17.16 16.20 11.60
CA VAL A 214 -18.43 16.57 11.00
C VAL A 214 -18.24 17.70 9.97
N SER A 215 -17.43 18.72 10.28
CA SER A 215 -17.14 19.81 9.35
C SER A 215 -16.45 19.30 8.10
N SER A 216 -15.43 18.43 8.20
CA SER A 216 -14.72 17.89 7.06
C SER A 216 -15.59 16.99 6.20
N ASP A 217 -16.44 16.15 6.81
CA ASP A 217 -17.37 15.29 6.11
C ASP A 217 -18.43 16.10 5.36
N LEU A 218 -19.00 17.16 5.98
CA LEU A 218 -19.95 18.06 5.31
C LEU A 218 -19.31 18.79 4.12
N MET A 219 -18.05 19.25 4.26
CA MET A 219 -17.32 19.87 3.14
C MET A 219 -17.09 18.85 2.03
N THR A 220 -16.78 17.59 2.35
CA THR A 220 -16.63 16.52 1.36
C THR A 220 -17.93 16.24 0.63
N PHE A 221 -19.05 16.15 1.31
CA PHE A 221 -20.37 16.01 0.68
C PHE A 221 -20.71 17.19 -0.23
N ALA A 222 -20.47 18.42 0.23
CA ALA A 222 -20.67 19.61 -0.61
C ALA A 222 -19.80 19.58 -1.88
N PHE A 223 -18.54 19.14 -1.76
CA PHE A 223 -17.64 18.96 -2.89
C PHE A 223 -18.15 17.88 -3.87
N ILE A 224 -18.62 16.74 -3.37
CA ILE A 224 -19.21 15.67 -4.19
C ILE A 224 -20.39 16.19 -5.02
N ILE A 225 -21.30 16.97 -4.41
CA ILE A 225 -22.45 17.55 -5.10
C ILE A 225 -22.04 18.43 -6.28
N VAL A 226 -20.93 19.16 -6.17
CA VAL A 226 -20.39 20.00 -7.24
C VAL A 226 -19.69 19.17 -8.31
N ILE A 227 -18.88 18.18 -7.88
CA ILE A 227 -18.02 17.42 -8.79
C ILE A 227 -18.81 16.37 -9.59
N LEU A 228 -19.90 15.80 -9.06
CA LEU A 228 -20.72 14.80 -9.76
C LEU A 228 -21.28 15.29 -11.10
N PRO A 229 -21.90 16.50 -11.22
CA PRO A 229 -22.37 17.01 -12.50
C PRO A 229 -21.22 17.24 -13.50
N ILE A 230 -20.07 17.73 -13.03
CA ILE A 230 -18.88 17.91 -13.86
C ILE A 230 -18.40 16.59 -14.41
N THR A 231 -18.34 15.58 -13.54
CA THR A 231 -17.97 14.19 -13.86
C THR A 231 -18.93 13.60 -14.90
N ALA A 232 -20.23 13.73 -14.67
CA ALA A 232 -21.26 13.28 -15.61
C ALA A 232 -21.14 13.97 -16.98
N TYR A 233 -20.90 15.28 -17.01
CA TYR A 233 -20.68 16.03 -18.25
C TYR A 233 -19.44 15.52 -19.02
N ILE A 234 -18.32 15.32 -18.33
CA ILE A 234 -17.09 14.80 -18.95
C ILE A 234 -17.34 13.39 -19.49
N PHE A 235 -18.04 12.54 -18.72
CA PHE A 235 -18.40 11.20 -19.13
C PHE A 235 -19.23 11.19 -20.42
N ILE A 236 -20.32 11.99 -20.49
CA ILE A 236 -21.17 12.11 -21.66
C ILE A 236 -20.36 12.61 -22.87
N LYS A 237 -19.50 13.61 -22.67
CA LYS A 237 -18.63 14.14 -23.72
C LYS A 237 -17.65 13.07 -24.24
N PHE A 238 -17.01 12.30 -23.35
CA PHE A 238 -16.09 11.24 -23.76
C PHE A 238 -16.81 10.08 -24.44
N PHE A 239 -18.02 9.79 -23.98
CA PHE A 239 -18.86 8.78 -24.59
C PHE A 239 -19.17 9.07 -26.08
N SER A 240 -19.22 10.34 -26.48
CA SER A 240 -19.39 10.71 -27.89
C SER A 240 -18.29 10.19 -28.82
N TYR A 241 -17.08 9.95 -28.29
CA TYR A 241 -15.96 9.40 -29.05
C TYR A 241 -16.01 7.86 -29.19
N TRP A 242 -17.01 7.19 -28.61
CA TRP A 242 -17.10 5.73 -28.60
C TRP A 242 -17.25 5.13 -29.99
N ASN A 243 -17.88 5.85 -30.89
CA ASN A 243 -18.11 5.44 -32.28
C ASN A 243 -16.99 5.87 -33.25
N ASP A 244 -15.91 6.50 -32.73
CA ASP A 244 -14.76 6.82 -33.56
C ASP A 244 -14.15 5.54 -34.19
N PRO A 245 -13.51 5.65 -35.37
CA PRO A 245 -12.91 4.49 -36.03
C PRO A 245 -11.88 3.80 -35.18
N ARG A 246 -11.88 2.46 -35.24
CA ARG A 246 -10.92 1.57 -34.61
C ARG A 246 -10.19 0.82 -35.73
N GLU A 247 -8.98 1.18 -35.98
CA GLU A 247 -8.14 0.46 -36.93
C GLU A 247 -7.17 -0.45 -36.13
N PRO A 248 -7.14 -1.75 -36.38
CA PRO A 248 -6.14 -2.62 -35.78
C PRO A 248 -4.74 -2.17 -36.21
N ILE A 249 -3.83 -2.09 -35.26
CA ILE A 249 -2.48 -1.62 -35.49
C ILE A 249 -1.61 -2.82 -35.86
N ASN A 250 -1.11 -2.83 -37.11
CA ASN A 250 -0.16 -3.82 -37.55
C ASN A 250 1.18 -3.59 -36.85
N LEU A 251 1.52 -4.46 -35.91
CA LEU A 251 2.81 -4.46 -35.23
C LEU A 251 3.83 -5.26 -36.07
N PRO A 252 5.07 -4.76 -36.19
CA PRO A 252 6.14 -5.55 -36.82
C PRO A 252 6.44 -6.78 -35.98
N PRO A 253 6.97 -7.87 -36.60
CA PRO A 253 7.37 -9.07 -35.87
C PRO A 253 8.35 -8.74 -34.74
N PRO A 254 8.22 -9.36 -33.55
CA PRO A 254 9.11 -9.10 -32.44
C PRO A 254 10.55 -9.51 -32.74
N THR A 255 11.49 -8.66 -32.37
CA THR A 255 12.93 -8.91 -32.51
C THR A 255 13.40 -10.06 -31.60
N LYS A 256 14.59 -10.61 -31.84
CA LYS A 256 15.20 -11.61 -30.95
C LYS A 256 15.36 -11.09 -29.51
N THR A 257 15.65 -9.80 -29.34
CA THR A 257 15.77 -9.15 -28.04
C THR A 257 14.43 -9.08 -27.33
N GLN A 258 13.35 -8.71 -28.02
CA GLN A 258 11.99 -8.71 -27.44
C GLN A 258 11.56 -10.12 -27.01
N ARG A 259 11.85 -11.16 -27.85
CA ARG A 259 11.55 -12.55 -27.48
C ARG A 259 12.28 -13.00 -26.21
N SER A 260 13.47 -12.49 -25.95
CA SER A 260 14.23 -12.86 -24.77
C SER A 260 13.62 -12.32 -23.46
N THR A 261 12.71 -11.35 -23.49
CA THR A 261 12.02 -10.85 -22.28
C THR A 261 11.13 -11.91 -21.61
N ILE A 262 10.77 -12.98 -22.32
CA ILE A 262 10.02 -14.12 -21.78
C ILE A 262 10.72 -14.72 -20.56
N TYR A 263 12.06 -14.79 -20.55
CA TYR A 263 12.81 -15.28 -19.38
C TYR A 263 12.56 -14.42 -18.13
N GLY A 264 12.50 -13.09 -18.31
CA GLY A 264 12.14 -12.17 -17.21
C GLY A 264 10.73 -12.43 -16.69
N ILE A 265 9.76 -12.66 -17.58
CA ILE A 265 8.37 -12.97 -17.18
C ILE A 265 8.29 -14.24 -16.33
N VAL A 266 9.05 -15.29 -16.65
CA VAL A 266 9.06 -16.53 -15.87
C VAL A 266 9.59 -16.28 -14.45
N ILE A 267 10.67 -15.50 -14.33
CA ILE A 267 11.22 -15.15 -12.99
C ILE A 267 10.21 -14.32 -12.18
N ILE A 268 9.56 -13.36 -12.83
CA ILE A 268 8.52 -12.54 -12.16
C ILE A 268 7.32 -13.39 -11.75
N ALA A 269 6.86 -14.31 -12.59
CA ALA A 269 5.76 -15.21 -12.27
C ALA A 269 6.11 -16.12 -11.07
N LEU A 270 7.37 -16.55 -10.94
CA LEU A 270 7.84 -17.26 -9.76
C LEU A 270 7.83 -16.36 -8.50
N ALA A 271 8.30 -15.12 -8.61
CA ALA A 271 8.26 -14.16 -7.50
C ALA A 271 6.82 -13.89 -7.03
N ALA A 272 5.87 -13.74 -7.98
CA ALA A 272 4.45 -13.59 -7.67
C ALA A 272 3.85 -14.84 -6.99
N ALA A 273 4.28 -16.05 -7.38
CA ALA A 273 3.89 -17.29 -6.71
C ALA A 273 4.41 -17.35 -5.26
N ILE A 274 5.68 -16.99 -5.04
CA ILE A 274 6.28 -16.92 -3.69
C ILE A 274 5.54 -15.90 -2.83
N GLN A 275 5.22 -14.73 -3.39
CA GLN A 275 4.45 -13.69 -2.69
C GLN A 275 3.07 -14.20 -2.26
N GLY A 276 2.36 -14.94 -3.13
CA GLY A 276 1.09 -15.57 -2.78
C GLY A 276 1.23 -16.58 -1.65
N LEU A 277 2.23 -17.47 -1.71
CA LEU A 277 2.52 -18.44 -0.65
C LEU A 277 2.87 -17.77 0.68
N LEU A 278 3.60 -16.64 0.65
CA LEU A 278 3.87 -15.85 1.86
C LEU A 278 2.60 -15.24 2.44
N GLY A 279 1.65 -14.82 1.61
CA GLY A 279 0.33 -14.37 2.06
C GLY A 279 -0.43 -15.45 2.83
N GLU A 280 -0.45 -16.67 2.29
CA GLU A 280 -1.04 -17.83 2.96
C GLU A 280 -0.33 -18.18 4.28
N TYR A 281 0.99 -18.05 4.28
CA TYR A 281 1.80 -18.26 5.48
C TYR A 281 1.49 -17.24 6.58
N VAL A 282 1.44 -15.95 6.23
CA VAL A 282 1.06 -14.87 7.14
C VAL A 282 -0.36 -15.09 7.67
N MET A 283 -1.31 -15.44 6.79
CA MET A 283 -2.68 -15.74 7.18
C MET A 283 -2.76 -16.91 8.17
N HIS A 284 -1.99 -17.97 7.97
CA HIS A 284 -1.94 -19.09 8.91
C HIS A 284 -1.43 -18.65 10.30
N LEU A 285 -0.46 -17.73 10.34
CA LEU A 285 0.05 -17.19 11.61
C LEU A 285 -0.98 -16.37 12.38
N TYR A 286 -2.02 -15.82 11.74
CA TYR A 286 -3.17 -15.23 12.46
C TYR A 286 -3.92 -16.28 13.28
N ALA A 287 -4.05 -17.49 12.78
CA ALA A 287 -4.74 -18.59 13.46
C ALA A 287 -3.83 -19.34 14.42
N SER A 288 -2.67 -19.80 13.96
CA SER A 288 -1.79 -20.68 14.73
C SER A 288 -0.30 -20.45 14.41
N PRO A 289 0.59 -20.52 15.41
CA PRO A 289 2.03 -20.52 15.17
C PRO A 289 2.56 -21.85 14.66
N THR A 290 1.73 -22.90 14.66
CA THR A 290 2.16 -24.27 14.32
C THR A 290 1.36 -24.83 13.14
N PHE A 291 2.02 -25.62 12.30
CA PHE A 291 1.43 -26.33 11.18
C PHE A 291 1.85 -27.80 11.23
N TYR A 292 0.91 -28.71 11.48
CA TYR A 292 1.17 -30.14 11.68
C TYR A 292 2.33 -30.43 12.65
N GLY A 293 2.37 -29.71 13.77
CA GLY A 293 3.41 -29.86 14.81
C GLY A 293 4.73 -29.14 14.53
N ILE A 294 4.88 -28.53 13.36
CA ILE A 294 6.06 -27.70 13.02
C ILE A 294 5.81 -26.28 13.53
N ASN A 295 6.72 -25.75 14.36
CA ASN A 295 6.68 -24.36 14.77
C ASN A 295 7.15 -23.47 13.61
N LEU A 296 6.22 -22.75 12.99
CA LEU A 296 6.48 -21.87 11.84
C LEU A 296 7.38 -20.69 12.21
N LEU A 297 7.35 -20.22 13.46
CA LEU A 297 8.15 -19.08 13.92
C LEU A 297 9.66 -19.35 13.88
N ASN A 298 10.06 -20.63 13.94
CA ASN A 298 11.46 -21.05 13.77
C ASN A 298 11.90 -21.04 12.29
N ILE A 299 10.94 -21.01 11.35
CA ILE A 299 11.21 -20.93 9.91
C ILE A 299 11.22 -19.47 9.48
N LEU A 300 10.13 -18.76 9.74
CA LEU A 300 9.96 -17.36 9.35
C LEU A 300 8.97 -16.68 10.32
N PRO A 301 9.42 -15.80 11.23
CA PRO A 301 8.54 -15.11 12.16
C PRO A 301 7.63 -14.12 11.42
N PHE A 302 6.52 -13.72 12.07
CA PHE A 302 5.45 -12.94 11.45
C PHE A 302 5.96 -11.65 10.78
N ASN A 303 6.77 -10.86 11.48
CA ASN A 303 7.29 -9.59 10.96
C ASN A 303 8.11 -9.76 9.67
N VAL A 304 8.92 -10.83 9.57
CA VAL A 304 9.70 -11.13 8.36
C VAL A 304 8.78 -11.57 7.22
N ALA A 305 7.86 -12.51 7.49
CA ALA A 305 6.94 -13.02 6.48
C ALA A 305 6.05 -11.91 5.92
N ASN A 306 5.55 -11.03 6.78
CA ASN A 306 4.70 -9.91 6.41
C ASN A 306 5.46 -8.85 5.59
N ALA A 307 6.66 -8.47 5.99
CA ALA A 307 7.52 -7.56 5.25
C ALA A 307 7.85 -8.09 3.84
N GLU A 308 8.15 -9.38 3.72
CA GLU A 308 8.42 -10.03 2.42
C GLU A 308 7.17 -10.12 1.55
N HIS A 309 6.00 -10.41 2.14
CA HIS A 309 4.74 -10.43 1.41
C HIS A 309 4.43 -9.06 0.77
N TYR A 310 4.57 -7.96 1.50
CA TYR A 310 4.41 -6.60 0.96
C TYR A 310 5.48 -6.26 -0.08
N THR A 311 6.74 -6.53 0.23
CA THR A 311 7.87 -6.21 -0.64
C THR A 311 7.74 -6.89 -1.99
N LEU A 312 7.48 -8.19 -2.00
CA LEU A 312 7.34 -8.95 -3.24
C LEU A 312 6.10 -8.53 -4.04
N SER A 313 4.99 -8.13 -3.38
CA SER A 313 3.78 -7.68 -4.08
C SER A 313 4.05 -6.43 -4.93
N VAL A 314 4.78 -5.46 -4.40
CA VAL A 314 5.20 -4.25 -5.11
C VAL A 314 6.21 -4.59 -6.21
N LEU A 315 7.20 -5.43 -5.88
CA LEU A 315 8.33 -5.71 -6.77
C LEU A 315 7.93 -6.47 -8.04
N TRP A 316 7.10 -7.53 -7.95
CA TRP A 316 6.75 -8.28 -9.15
C TRP A 316 5.86 -7.48 -10.11
N ILE A 317 4.99 -6.60 -9.58
CA ILE A 317 4.16 -5.68 -10.38
C ILE A 317 5.07 -4.66 -11.10
N ALA A 318 5.92 -3.95 -10.35
CA ALA A 318 6.85 -2.98 -10.92
C ALA A 318 7.81 -3.61 -11.95
N ALA A 319 8.37 -4.78 -11.65
CA ALA A 319 9.24 -5.51 -12.57
C ALA A 319 8.50 -5.92 -13.85
N THR A 320 7.22 -6.31 -13.76
CA THR A 320 6.39 -6.56 -14.94
C THR A 320 6.30 -5.33 -15.84
N TRP A 321 6.03 -4.16 -15.27
CA TRP A 321 5.90 -2.91 -16.04
C TRP A 321 7.22 -2.47 -16.65
N ILE A 322 8.34 -2.65 -15.95
CA ILE A 322 9.68 -2.41 -16.47
C ILE A 322 9.95 -3.31 -17.67
N ILE A 323 9.74 -4.62 -17.55
CA ILE A 323 9.98 -5.56 -18.66
C ILE A 323 9.03 -5.29 -19.82
N PHE A 324 7.76 -5.02 -19.56
CA PHE A 324 6.80 -4.67 -20.61
C PHE A 324 7.21 -3.36 -21.31
N SER A 325 7.67 -2.36 -20.57
CA SER A 325 8.19 -1.12 -21.14
C SER A 325 9.35 -1.37 -22.10
N LEU A 326 10.29 -2.23 -21.73
CA LEU A 326 11.39 -2.63 -22.61
C LEU A 326 10.90 -3.40 -23.85
N PHE A 327 9.89 -4.24 -23.67
CA PHE A 327 9.29 -5.01 -24.77
C PHE A 327 8.59 -4.13 -25.79
N VAL A 328 7.90 -3.07 -25.38
CA VAL A 328 7.12 -2.22 -26.31
C VAL A 328 7.94 -1.13 -26.99
N MET A 329 9.14 -0.81 -26.50
CA MET A 329 9.98 0.27 -27.07
C MET A 329 10.20 0.17 -28.59
N PRO A 330 10.48 -1.01 -29.18
CA PRO A 330 10.61 -1.13 -30.63
C PRO A 330 9.33 -0.80 -31.41
N TYR A 331 8.15 -1.04 -30.82
CA TYR A 331 6.86 -0.68 -31.42
C TYR A 331 6.62 0.84 -31.42
N PHE A 332 7.28 1.56 -30.51
CA PHE A 332 7.33 3.02 -30.53
C PHE A 332 8.51 3.57 -31.35
N GLY A 333 9.21 2.72 -32.10
CA GLY A 333 10.31 3.12 -33.01
C GLY A 333 11.69 3.15 -32.34
N LEU A 334 11.82 2.84 -31.04
CA LEU A 334 13.09 2.87 -30.32
C LEU A 334 13.64 1.45 -30.13
N THR A 335 14.58 1.04 -30.97
CA THR A 335 15.25 -0.26 -30.84
C THR A 335 16.26 -0.22 -29.69
N LEU A 336 16.15 -1.20 -28.78
CA LEU A 336 17.08 -1.38 -27.65
C LEU A 336 18.07 -2.50 -27.95
N SER A 337 19.31 -2.33 -27.52
CA SER A 337 20.33 -3.38 -27.59
C SER A 337 20.05 -4.48 -26.56
N LYS A 338 20.55 -5.69 -26.83
CA LYS A 338 20.46 -6.81 -25.90
C LYS A 338 21.07 -6.47 -24.53
N LYS A 339 22.20 -5.74 -24.52
CA LYS A 339 22.86 -5.30 -23.27
C LYS A 339 21.97 -4.36 -22.45
N GLN A 340 21.25 -3.42 -23.07
CA GLN A 340 20.32 -2.54 -22.39
C GLN A 340 19.15 -3.30 -21.78
N VAL A 341 18.48 -4.16 -22.56
CA VAL A 341 17.33 -4.93 -22.07
C VAL A 341 17.74 -5.83 -20.91
N TRP A 342 18.82 -6.60 -21.04
CA TRP A 342 19.26 -7.52 -19.99
C TRP A 342 19.93 -6.84 -18.81
N GLY A 343 20.60 -5.70 -19.01
CA GLY A 343 21.18 -4.91 -17.93
C GLY A 343 20.08 -4.33 -17.03
N ILE A 344 19.01 -3.80 -17.63
CA ILE A 344 17.86 -3.26 -16.85
C ILE A 344 17.09 -4.39 -16.18
N THR A 345 16.75 -5.45 -16.92
CA THR A 345 16.03 -6.61 -16.37
C THR A 345 16.82 -7.27 -15.24
N GLY A 346 18.11 -7.52 -15.45
CA GLY A 346 18.98 -8.11 -14.43
C GLY A 346 19.18 -7.19 -13.22
N GLY A 347 19.33 -5.87 -13.47
CA GLY A 347 19.39 -4.87 -12.40
C GLY A 347 18.12 -4.82 -11.56
N THR A 348 16.94 -4.86 -12.19
CA THR A 348 15.65 -4.90 -11.48
C THR A 348 15.52 -6.15 -10.62
N ILE A 349 15.81 -7.32 -11.16
CA ILE A 349 15.74 -8.60 -10.42
C ILE A 349 16.76 -8.61 -9.28
N ALA A 350 17.99 -8.17 -9.53
CA ALA A 350 19.03 -8.12 -8.50
C ALA A 350 18.65 -7.16 -7.36
N THR A 351 18.16 -5.97 -7.70
CA THR A 351 17.68 -4.99 -6.69
C THR A 351 16.57 -5.59 -5.84
N GLY A 352 15.58 -6.23 -6.44
CA GLY A 352 14.48 -6.88 -5.70
C GLY A 352 14.98 -8.01 -4.79
N LEU A 353 15.82 -8.90 -5.32
CA LEU A 353 16.37 -10.02 -4.53
C LEU A 353 17.22 -9.53 -3.36
N LEU A 354 18.09 -8.54 -3.58
CA LEU A 354 18.94 -7.99 -2.52
C LEU A 354 18.13 -7.22 -1.47
N ALA A 355 17.04 -6.56 -1.87
CA ALA A 355 16.12 -5.93 -0.94
C ALA A 355 15.47 -6.97 -0.02
N CYS A 356 14.92 -8.06 -0.56
CA CYS A 356 14.34 -9.15 0.22
C CYS A 356 15.39 -9.80 1.17
N LEU A 357 16.56 -10.16 0.67
CA LEU A 357 17.63 -10.72 1.49
C LEU A 357 18.07 -9.76 2.60
N GLY A 358 18.09 -8.45 2.33
CA GLY A 358 18.39 -7.42 3.31
C GLY A 358 17.37 -7.38 4.46
N ILE A 359 16.07 -7.42 4.14
CA ILE A 359 14.98 -7.46 5.12
C ILE A 359 15.10 -8.69 6.02
N ILE A 360 15.25 -9.87 5.43
CA ILE A 360 15.44 -11.13 6.16
C ILE A 360 16.64 -11.04 7.10
N ALA A 361 17.80 -10.63 6.57
CA ALA A 361 19.02 -10.52 7.35
C ALA A 361 18.89 -9.50 8.51
N ASN A 362 18.18 -8.39 8.27
CA ASN A 362 17.95 -7.40 9.32
C ASN A 362 17.04 -7.93 10.44
N TYR A 363 15.85 -8.46 10.09
CA TYR A 363 14.85 -8.83 11.09
C TYR A 363 15.20 -10.15 11.80
N LEU A 364 16.02 -11.00 11.21
CA LEU A 364 16.67 -12.11 11.90
C LEU A 364 17.91 -11.69 12.72
N GLN A 365 18.17 -10.38 12.86
CA GLN A 365 19.25 -9.78 13.64
C GLN A 365 20.66 -10.20 13.17
N ILE A 366 20.82 -10.56 11.87
CA ILE A 366 22.12 -10.90 11.28
C ILE A 366 22.93 -9.62 11.02
N ILE A 367 22.28 -8.52 10.62
CA ILE A 367 22.93 -7.21 10.42
C ILE A 367 23.14 -6.55 11.78
N PRO A 368 24.39 -6.24 12.14
CA PRO A 368 24.71 -5.66 13.44
C PRO A 368 24.09 -4.28 13.64
N TYR A 369 23.85 -3.93 14.89
CA TYR A 369 23.50 -2.60 15.33
C TYR A 369 24.75 -1.74 15.42
N THR A 370 24.82 -0.65 14.69
CA THR A 370 26.01 0.23 14.61
C THR A 370 25.79 1.66 15.11
N ASN A 371 24.54 2.07 15.37
CA ASN A 371 24.16 3.37 15.93
C ASN A 371 24.82 4.57 15.24
N GLY A 372 24.63 4.70 13.93
CA GLY A 372 25.20 5.80 13.14
C GLY A 372 24.26 6.31 12.05
N PHE A 373 24.55 7.47 11.49
CA PHE A 373 23.74 8.07 10.43
C PHE A 373 23.63 7.16 9.19
N PHE A 374 24.67 6.39 8.88
CA PHE A 374 24.71 5.43 7.77
C PHE A 374 24.69 3.98 8.27
N ASP A 375 23.78 3.67 9.18
CA ASP A 375 23.62 2.32 9.67
C ASP A 375 23.39 1.29 8.55
N LEU A 376 24.14 0.19 8.60
CA LEU A 376 24.06 -0.85 7.58
C LEU A 376 22.65 -1.45 7.49
N TRP A 377 21.96 -1.60 8.63
CA TRP A 377 20.62 -2.15 8.63
C TRP A 377 19.61 -1.23 7.91
N PHE A 378 19.71 0.07 8.07
CA PHE A 378 18.84 1.05 7.43
C PHE A 378 19.18 1.24 5.95
N MET A 379 20.47 1.17 5.59
CA MET A 379 20.94 1.36 4.22
C MET A 379 20.70 0.12 3.34
N PHE A 380 20.97 -1.09 3.84
CA PHE A 380 20.98 -2.32 3.06
C PHE A 380 19.99 -3.38 3.55
N GLY A 381 19.50 -3.27 4.78
CA GLY A 381 18.54 -4.17 5.41
C GLY A 381 17.10 -3.74 5.22
N GLY A 382 16.34 -3.77 6.31
CA GLY A 382 14.96 -3.28 6.37
C GLY A 382 14.89 -1.95 7.12
N GLN A 383 14.20 -0.95 6.57
CA GLN A 383 14.01 0.34 7.24
C GLN A 383 13.04 0.28 8.44
N GLY A 384 12.34 -0.84 8.62
CA GLY A 384 11.34 -0.99 9.69
C GLY A 384 10.15 -0.04 9.55
N ARG A 385 9.82 0.35 8.33
CA ARG A 385 8.64 1.13 7.98
C ARG A 385 7.69 0.25 7.17
N ASN A 386 6.51 -0.01 7.67
CA ASN A 386 5.55 -0.91 7.02
C ASN A 386 5.31 -0.49 5.55
N ILE A 387 5.27 -1.46 4.62
CA ILE A 387 5.16 -1.31 3.15
C ILE A 387 6.44 -0.74 2.49
N VAL A 388 7.14 0.22 3.12
CA VAL A 388 8.41 0.80 2.65
C VAL A 388 9.56 0.20 3.45
N THR A 389 9.62 -1.11 3.47
CA THR A 389 10.52 -1.87 4.34
C THR A 389 11.96 -1.92 3.80
N GLN A 390 12.14 -1.81 2.49
CA GLN A 390 13.42 -2.02 1.80
C GLN A 390 14.48 -0.97 2.20
N GLY A 391 15.72 -1.41 2.34
CA GLY A 391 16.85 -0.53 2.63
C GLY A 391 17.01 0.60 1.60
N THR A 392 17.47 1.76 2.05
CA THR A 392 17.60 2.98 1.25
C THR A 392 18.30 2.78 -0.09
N VAL A 393 19.39 2.00 -0.11
CA VAL A 393 20.18 1.75 -1.33
C VAL A 393 19.35 1.05 -2.41
N TRP A 394 18.49 0.12 -2.02
CA TRP A 394 17.65 -0.62 -2.96
C TRP A 394 16.51 0.23 -3.53
N LEU A 395 15.93 1.11 -2.73
CA LEU A 395 14.94 2.08 -3.19
C LEU A 395 15.57 3.07 -4.19
N LEU A 396 16.76 3.60 -3.90
CA LEU A 396 17.48 4.49 -4.82
C LEU A 396 17.87 3.78 -6.11
N ALA A 397 18.31 2.52 -6.05
CA ALA A 397 18.60 1.72 -7.23
C ALA A 397 17.36 1.52 -8.11
N LEU A 398 16.21 1.23 -7.50
CA LEU A 398 14.92 1.14 -8.21
C LEU A 398 14.55 2.48 -8.85
N ALA A 399 14.69 3.60 -8.13
CA ALA A 399 14.41 4.93 -8.66
C ALA A 399 15.26 5.24 -9.90
N ILE A 400 16.55 4.92 -9.90
CA ILE A 400 17.45 5.09 -11.06
C ILE A 400 16.95 4.28 -12.25
N ILE A 401 16.54 3.03 -12.05
CA ILE A 401 15.99 2.18 -13.11
C ILE A 401 14.73 2.82 -13.70
N VAL A 402 13.80 3.26 -12.86
CA VAL A 402 12.53 3.88 -13.27
C VAL A 402 12.78 5.20 -14.00
N PHE A 403 13.70 6.05 -13.55
CA PHE A 403 14.12 7.27 -14.28
C PHE A 403 14.69 6.93 -15.65
N TYR A 404 15.48 5.88 -15.76
CA TYR A 404 16.02 5.48 -17.05
C TYR A 404 14.93 4.99 -18.02
N ILE A 405 13.94 4.25 -17.55
CA ILE A 405 12.77 3.86 -18.35
C ILE A 405 11.98 5.09 -18.79
N SER A 406 11.74 6.05 -17.88
CA SER A 406 11.12 7.33 -18.20
C SER A 406 11.86 8.06 -19.34
N TYR A 407 13.19 8.16 -19.24
CA TYR A 407 14.03 8.73 -20.29
C TYR A 407 13.84 8.01 -21.64
N LEU A 408 13.74 6.67 -21.64
CA LEU A 408 13.50 5.90 -22.86
C LEU A 408 12.14 6.25 -23.49
N PHE A 409 11.08 6.44 -22.69
CA PHE A 409 9.78 6.88 -23.20
C PHE A 409 9.83 8.30 -23.79
N PHE A 410 10.53 9.24 -23.17
CA PHE A 410 10.74 10.57 -23.74
C PHE A 410 11.55 10.52 -25.04
N LYS A 411 12.54 9.65 -25.14
CA LYS A 411 13.29 9.42 -26.36
C LYS A 411 12.40 8.81 -27.45
N ALA A 412 11.60 7.80 -27.12
CA ALA A 412 10.64 7.17 -28.01
C ALA A 412 9.58 8.17 -28.50
N SER A 413 9.11 9.08 -27.65
CA SER A 413 8.10 10.08 -28.01
C SER A 413 8.51 11.05 -29.14
N LYS A 414 9.83 11.17 -29.43
CA LYS A 414 10.36 11.99 -30.53
C LYS A 414 10.25 11.31 -31.89
N ILE A 415 10.18 10.00 -31.92
CA ILE A 415 10.25 9.18 -33.16
C ILE A 415 8.97 8.39 -33.41
N THR A 416 8.12 8.20 -32.40
CA THR A 416 6.88 7.42 -32.52
C THR A 416 5.84 8.10 -33.42
N LEU A 417 4.89 7.31 -33.91
CA LEU A 417 3.75 7.81 -34.67
C LEU A 417 2.94 8.84 -33.86
N GLN A 418 2.41 9.84 -34.53
CA GLN A 418 1.69 10.96 -33.89
C GLN A 418 0.55 10.48 -32.95
N ASN A 419 -0.13 9.39 -33.29
CA ASN A 419 -1.24 8.85 -32.50
C ASN A 419 -0.78 8.25 -31.15
N PHE A 420 0.46 7.77 -31.06
CA PHE A 420 1.02 7.19 -29.81
C PHE A 420 1.91 8.14 -29.03
N LYS A 421 2.19 9.31 -29.61
CA LYS A 421 3.03 10.31 -28.93
C LYS A 421 2.49 10.75 -27.59
N PRO A 422 1.18 11.05 -27.42
CA PRO A 422 0.63 11.42 -26.12
C PRO A 422 0.80 10.29 -25.08
N LEU A 423 0.60 9.03 -25.44
CA LEU A 423 0.74 7.89 -24.56
C LEU A 423 2.18 7.74 -24.05
N THR A 424 3.15 7.79 -24.98
CA THR A 424 4.57 7.69 -24.58
C THR A 424 5.03 8.85 -23.71
N GLN A 425 4.47 10.03 -23.89
CA GLN A 425 4.77 11.21 -23.07
C GLN A 425 4.14 11.09 -21.67
N VAL A 426 2.88 10.68 -21.57
CA VAL A 426 2.22 10.46 -20.26
C VAL A 426 2.95 9.38 -19.47
N LEU A 427 3.28 8.24 -20.07
CA LEU A 427 4.08 7.20 -19.41
C LEU A 427 5.44 7.73 -18.93
N GLY A 428 6.13 8.52 -19.77
CA GLY A 428 7.40 9.13 -19.37
C GLY A 428 7.26 10.05 -18.15
N ILE A 429 6.21 10.89 -18.13
CA ILE A 429 5.94 11.81 -17.01
C ILE A 429 5.58 11.02 -15.75
N SER A 430 4.66 10.06 -15.83
CA SER A 430 4.21 9.27 -14.68
C SER A 430 5.36 8.45 -14.07
N LEU A 431 6.22 7.85 -14.90
CA LEU A 431 7.41 7.14 -14.42
C LEU A 431 8.44 8.09 -13.78
N ALA A 432 8.63 9.30 -14.32
CA ALA A 432 9.50 10.31 -13.69
C ALA A 432 8.95 10.72 -12.33
N GLY A 433 7.65 10.95 -12.23
CA GLY A 433 6.97 11.25 -10.97
C GLY A 433 7.12 10.12 -9.94
N THR A 434 6.87 8.87 -10.35
CA THR A 434 7.09 7.68 -9.50
C THR A 434 8.53 7.64 -8.96
N ALA A 435 9.52 7.77 -9.85
CA ALA A 435 10.93 7.70 -9.46
C ALA A 435 11.31 8.85 -8.52
N PHE A 436 10.80 10.05 -8.73
CA PHE A 436 11.00 11.17 -7.83
C PHE A 436 10.35 10.92 -6.45
N GLY A 437 9.14 10.38 -6.41
CA GLY A 437 8.47 9.97 -5.16
C GLY A 437 9.28 8.94 -4.37
N ILE A 438 9.84 7.92 -5.05
CA ILE A 438 10.74 6.94 -4.43
C ILE A 438 11.98 7.62 -3.82
N VAL A 439 12.62 8.52 -4.56
CA VAL A 439 13.78 9.27 -4.06
C VAL A 439 13.42 10.05 -2.80
N MET A 440 12.30 10.78 -2.83
CA MET A 440 11.86 11.58 -1.68
C MET A 440 11.58 10.72 -0.44
N GLY A 441 10.96 9.55 -0.61
CA GLY A 441 10.71 8.62 0.49
C GLY A 441 11.95 7.87 1.00
N ALA A 442 13.00 7.75 0.15
CA ALA A 442 14.22 7.02 0.48
C ALA A 442 15.32 7.89 1.08
N LEU A 443 15.17 9.23 1.08
CA LEU A 443 16.25 10.13 1.53
C LEU A 443 16.57 9.93 3.01
N PRO A 444 17.86 9.99 3.40
CA PRO A 444 18.32 9.83 4.79
C PRO A 444 17.82 10.90 5.77
N VAL A 445 17.24 12.01 5.28
CA VAL A 445 16.59 13.03 6.13
C VAL A 445 15.46 12.47 6.97
N PHE A 446 14.94 11.30 6.57
CA PHE A 446 13.93 10.53 7.29
C PHE A 446 14.55 9.33 8.02
N HIS A 447 15.80 9.47 8.41
CA HIS A 447 16.50 8.52 9.27
C HIS A 447 15.66 8.21 10.52
N PRO A 448 15.84 7.02 11.13
CA PRO A 448 15.12 6.63 12.35
C PRO A 448 15.10 7.64 13.51
N TRP A 449 16.05 8.59 13.52
CA TRP A 449 16.10 9.68 14.50
C TRP A 449 15.11 10.82 14.28
N ALA A 450 14.46 10.89 13.12
CA ALA A 450 13.44 11.90 12.86
C ALA A 450 12.22 11.69 13.77
N ASN A 451 11.48 12.77 14.02
CA ASN A 451 10.18 12.67 14.69
C ASN A 451 9.29 11.63 13.96
N TYR A 452 8.61 10.77 14.72
CA TYR A 452 7.78 9.69 14.14
C TYR A 452 6.71 10.23 13.19
N THR A 453 6.03 11.32 13.56
CA THR A 453 5.05 11.98 12.70
C THR A 453 5.63 12.43 11.36
N LEU A 454 6.87 12.92 11.35
CA LEU A 454 7.57 13.33 10.13
C LEU A 454 7.97 12.11 9.29
N ASP A 455 8.45 11.04 9.92
CA ASP A 455 8.79 9.80 9.24
C ASP A 455 7.55 9.18 8.55
N GLU A 456 6.42 9.12 9.26
CA GLU A 456 5.16 8.64 8.71
C GLU A 456 4.62 9.55 7.59
N TYR A 457 4.81 10.88 7.71
CA TYR A 457 4.45 11.82 6.64
C TYR A 457 5.15 11.48 5.33
N PHE A 458 6.47 11.28 5.36
CA PHE A 458 7.23 10.97 4.15
C PHE A 458 7.06 9.53 3.68
N ARG A 459 6.83 8.59 4.59
CA ARG A 459 6.48 7.22 4.24
C ARG A 459 5.19 7.17 3.41
N TRP A 460 4.16 7.84 3.88
CA TRP A 460 2.87 7.84 3.19
C TRP A 460 2.90 8.63 1.88
N ILE A 461 3.66 9.74 1.80
CA ILE A 461 3.81 10.46 0.53
C ILE A 461 4.45 9.55 -0.53
N MET A 462 5.42 8.74 -0.16
CA MET A 462 6.03 7.78 -1.07
C MET A 462 5.02 6.70 -1.48
N ILE A 463 4.36 6.06 -0.52
CA ILE A 463 3.38 4.99 -0.80
C ILE A 463 2.26 5.52 -1.68
N HIS A 464 1.63 6.61 -1.27
CA HIS A 464 0.47 7.19 -1.93
C HIS A 464 0.82 7.74 -3.32
N ALA A 465 1.98 8.39 -3.47
CA ALA A 465 2.44 8.89 -4.75
C ALA A 465 2.57 7.76 -5.79
N PHE A 466 3.06 6.58 -5.42
CA PHE A 466 3.14 5.49 -6.36
C PHE A 466 1.86 4.66 -6.45
N VAL A 467 1.18 4.31 -5.33
CA VAL A 467 0.02 3.41 -5.37
C VAL A 467 -1.24 4.12 -5.86
N GLU A 468 -1.48 5.37 -5.50
CA GLU A 468 -2.73 6.09 -5.81
C GLU A 468 -2.52 7.28 -6.76
N GLY A 469 -1.27 7.75 -6.92
CA GLY A 469 -0.94 8.85 -7.81
C GLY A 469 -0.45 8.41 -9.18
N PHE A 470 0.77 7.93 -9.27
CA PHE A 470 1.40 7.64 -10.57
C PHE A 470 1.13 6.24 -11.11
N TRP A 471 0.94 5.24 -10.25
CA TRP A 471 0.69 3.87 -10.68
C TRP A 471 -0.65 3.68 -11.40
N PRO A 472 -1.78 4.24 -10.95
CA PRO A 472 -3.01 4.21 -11.71
C PRO A 472 -2.82 4.81 -13.09
N ALA A 473 -2.19 5.99 -13.19
CA ALA A 473 -1.88 6.64 -14.45
C ALA A 473 -1.02 5.76 -15.39
N ILE A 474 -0.04 5.02 -14.85
CA ILE A 474 0.79 4.10 -15.63
C ILE A 474 -0.04 2.92 -16.12
N ILE A 475 -0.76 2.22 -15.22
CA ILE A 475 -1.45 0.99 -15.58
C ILE A 475 -2.64 1.24 -16.52
N VAL A 476 -3.41 2.29 -16.29
CA VAL A 476 -4.51 2.70 -17.17
C VAL A 476 -3.97 3.06 -18.56
N THR A 477 -2.86 3.81 -18.63
CA THR A 477 -2.21 4.13 -19.91
C THR A 477 -1.76 2.86 -20.63
N ILE A 478 -1.17 1.89 -19.94
CA ILE A 478 -0.71 0.63 -20.53
C ILE A 478 -1.90 -0.21 -21.01
N VAL A 479 -2.91 -0.40 -20.16
CA VAL A 479 -4.11 -1.21 -20.49
C VAL A 479 -4.83 -0.63 -21.71
N ILE A 480 -5.11 0.67 -21.72
CA ILE A 480 -5.75 1.33 -22.84
C ILE A 480 -4.90 1.24 -24.12
N THR A 481 -3.57 1.36 -24.00
CA THR A 481 -2.66 1.19 -25.14
C THR A 481 -2.79 -0.23 -25.73
N VAL A 482 -2.82 -1.27 -24.90
CA VAL A 482 -3.02 -2.65 -25.32
C VAL A 482 -4.38 -2.85 -25.99
N LEU A 483 -5.44 -2.25 -25.45
CA LEU A 483 -6.81 -2.32 -26.03
C LEU A 483 -6.89 -1.60 -27.38
N ILE A 484 -6.18 -0.46 -27.56
CA ILE A 484 -6.08 0.26 -28.83
C ILE A 484 -5.32 -0.61 -29.85
N ILE A 485 -4.19 -1.19 -29.49
CA ILE A 485 -3.41 -2.10 -30.34
C ILE A 485 -4.27 -3.30 -30.75
N GLY A 486 -5.06 -3.86 -29.84
CA GLY A 486 -6.00 -4.95 -30.11
C GLY A 486 -7.21 -4.58 -30.96
N GLY A 487 -7.37 -3.30 -31.36
CA GLY A 487 -8.52 -2.83 -32.14
C GLY A 487 -9.85 -2.82 -31.36
N LEU A 488 -9.79 -2.84 -30.05
CA LEU A 488 -10.97 -2.84 -29.16
C LEU A 488 -11.40 -1.45 -28.71
N PHE A 489 -10.47 -0.48 -28.72
CA PHE A 489 -10.69 0.86 -28.18
C PHE A 489 -10.33 1.96 -29.17
N PRO A 490 -11.16 3.01 -29.35
CA PRO A 490 -10.84 4.13 -30.23
C PRO A 490 -9.66 4.94 -29.68
N VAL A 491 -8.70 5.29 -30.53
CA VAL A 491 -7.49 6.05 -30.13
C VAL A 491 -7.84 7.37 -29.45
N ARG A 492 -8.84 8.11 -29.98
CA ARG A 492 -9.23 9.41 -29.45
C ARG A 492 -9.83 9.32 -28.04
N LEU A 493 -10.74 8.35 -27.85
CA LEU A 493 -11.34 8.08 -26.55
C LEU A 493 -10.25 7.64 -25.56
N GLY A 494 -9.40 6.69 -25.97
CA GLY A 494 -8.31 6.22 -25.13
C GLY A 494 -7.35 7.33 -24.69
N THR A 495 -6.93 8.20 -25.63
CA THR A 495 -6.08 9.35 -25.30
C THR A 495 -6.75 10.33 -24.32
N ALA A 496 -8.06 10.53 -24.46
CA ALA A 496 -8.81 11.42 -23.57
C ALA A 496 -8.94 10.85 -22.17
N ILE A 497 -9.24 9.54 -22.05
CA ILE A 497 -9.31 8.85 -20.75
C ILE A 497 -7.96 8.86 -20.07
N ILE A 498 -6.90 8.43 -20.75
CA ILE A 498 -5.52 8.43 -20.20
C ILE A 498 -5.13 9.83 -19.68
N GLY A 499 -5.47 10.88 -20.44
CA GLY A 499 -5.15 12.25 -20.03
C GLY A 499 -5.94 12.71 -18.80
N LEU A 500 -7.22 12.38 -18.73
CA LEU A 500 -8.06 12.71 -17.58
C LEU A 500 -7.63 11.92 -16.33
N ASP A 501 -7.53 10.63 -16.47
CA ASP A 501 -7.14 9.69 -15.42
C ASP A 501 -5.77 10.06 -14.83
N ALA A 502 -4.74 10.18 -15.66
CA ALA A 502 -3.42 10.59 -15.19
C ALA A 502 -3.41 11.97 -14.51
N THR A 503 -4.25 12.92 -14.97
CA THR A 503 -4.36 14.23 -14.33
C THR A 503 -5.06 14.13 -12.98
N ALA A 504 -6.17 13.40 -12.90
CA ALA A 504 -6.93 13.23 -11.67
C ALA A 504 -6.13 12.44 -10.62
N ASP A 505 -5.55 11.31 -11.00
CA ASP A 505 -4.77 10.46 -10.10
C ASP A 505 -3.52 11.18 -9.57
N ILE A 506 -2.79 11.92 -10.42
CA ILE A 506 -1.61 12.68 -9.97
C ILE A 506 -2.02 13.80 -9.00
N LEU A 507 -3.11 14.51 -9.26
CA LEU A 507 -3.59 15.55 -8.36
C LEU A 507 -4.12 14.98 -7.05
N SER A 508 -5.00 13.98 -7.11
CA SER A 508 -5.57 13.36 -5.92
C SER A 508 -4.55 12.54 -5.14
N GLY A 509 -3.78 11.70 -5.82
CA GLY A 509 -2.83 10.81 -5.17
C GLY A 509 -1.63 11.51 -4.51
N MET A 510 -1.33 12.76 -4.85
CA MET A 510 -0.28 13.52 -4.15
C MET A 510 -0.83 14.43 -3.06
N ILE A 511 -2.00 15.03 -3.28
CA ILE A 511 -2.59 15.97 -2.31
C ILE A 511 -3.57 15.21 -1.41
N GLY A 512 -4.26 14.22 -1.92
CA GLY A 512 -5.19 13.34 -1.19
C GLY A 512 -4.53 12.48 -0.13
N VAL A 513 -3.21 12.30 -0.17
CA VAL A 513 -2.43 11.61 0.89
C VAL A 513 -2.79 12.06 2.30
N GLY A 514 -3.41 13.24 2.45
CA GLY A 514 -3.89 13.76 3.72
C GLY A 514 -4.80 12.81 4.48
N HIS A 515 -5.52 11.90 3.81
CA HIS A 515 -6.37 10.92 4.49
C HIS A 515 -5.57 9.86 5.29
N HIS A 516 -4.28 9.72 5.05
CA HIS A 516 -3.37 8.93 5.88
C HIS A 516 -2.75 9.73 7.05
N TYR A 517 -3.05 11.02 7.17
CA TYR A 517 -2.47 11.92 8.19
C TYR A 517 -3.45 12.32 9.29
N TYR A 518 -4.59 11.65 9.39
CA TYR A 518 -5.63 12.03 10.33
C TYR A 518 -5.20 11.83 11.80
N TRP A 519 -4.34 10.84 12.07
CA TRP A 519 -4.08 10.33 13.42
C TRP A 519 -2.62 10.35 13.86
N GLY A 520 -1.68 10.52 12.95
CA GLY A 520 -0.26 10.40 13.23
C GLY A 520 0.41 11.63 13.86
N GLY A 521 -0.38 12.60 14.35
CA GLY A 521 0.13 13.84 14.91
C GLY A 521 0.42 14.93 13.88
N GLN A 522 0.08 14.72 12.59
CA GLN A 522 0.15 15.76 11.58
C GLN A 522 -0.93 16.83 11.81
N PRO A 523 -0.72 18.07 11.28
CA PRO A 523 -1.67 19.18 11.49
C PRO A 523 -3.10 18.84 11.03
N THR A 524 -4.09 19.30 11.79
CA THR A 524 -5.52 19.04 11.55
C THR A 524 -6.01 19.46 10.16
N VAL A 525 -5.33 20.39 9.48
CA VAL A 525 -5.64 20.76 8.08
C VAL A 525 -5.68 19.57 7.13
N TRP A 526 -4.93 18.50 7.43
CA TRP A 526 -4.93 17.29 6.64
C TRP A 526 -6.25 16.51 6.66
N LEU A 527 -7.08 16.66 7.69
CA LEU A 527 -8.45 16.11 7.70
C LEU A 527 -9.28 16.72 6.56
N TYR A 528 -9.22 18.04 6.42
CA TYR A 528 -9.97 18.74 5.36
C TYR A 528 -9.41 18.45 3.97
N VAL A 529 -8.11 18.55 3.80
CA VAL A 529 -7.45 18.32 2.51
C VAL A 529 -7.64 16.87 2.06
N GLY A 530 -7.36 15.89 2.94
CA GLY A 530 -7.47 14.48 2.62
C GLY A 530 -8.89 14.04 2.30
N SER A 531 -9.88 14.48 3.08
CA SER A 531 -11.28 14.11 2.88
C SER A 531 -11.88 14.68 1.58
N ILE A 532 -11.51 15.91 1.20
CA ILE A 532 -12.04 16.54 -0.01
C ILE A 532 -11.30 16.02 -1.26
N ILE A 533 -9.98 16.06 -1.24
CA ILE A 533 -9.18 15.73 -2.44
C ILE A 533 -9.13 14.22 -2.68
N GLY A 534 -9.11 13.39 -1.63
CA GLY A 534 -9.12 11.94 -1.76
C GLY A 534 -10.35 11.41 -2.51
N ILE A 535 -11.49 12.12 -2.49
CA ILE A 535 -12.67 11.68 -3.23
C ILE A 535 -12.47 11.73 -4.76
N LEU A 536 -11.51 12.52 -5.27
CA LEU A 536 -11.17 12.56 -6.70
C LEU A 536 -10.60 11.21 -7.19
N GLU A 537 -9.94 10.45 -6.32
CA GLU A 537 -9.44 9.10 -6.63
C GLU A 537 -10.60 8.16 -6.93
N ALA A 538 -11.65 8.19 -6.10
CA ALA A 538 -12.86 7.40 -6.34
C ALA A 538 -13.51 7.74 -7.70
N ILE A 539 -13.45 9.00 -8.11
CA ILE A 539 -14.01 9.46 -9.38
C ILE A 539 -13.16 8.97 -10.55
N ALA A 540 -11.84 9.12 -10.50
CA ALA A 540 -10.92 8.70 -11.57
C ALA A 540 -11.03 7.18 -11.81
N ILE A 541 -10.91 6.38 -10.76
CA ILE A 541 -11.02 4.93 -10.83
C ILE A 541 -12.44 4.50 -11.25
N GLY A 542 -13.47 5.20 -10.76
CA GLY A 542 -14.86 4.97 -11.15
C GLY A 542 -15.08 5.14 -12.66
N PHE A 543 -14.43 6.12 -13.29
CA PHE A 543 -14.42 6.27 -14.75
C PHE A 543 -13.83 5.06 -15.46
N ALA A 544 -12.67 4.60 -15.02
CA ALA A 544 -12.00 3.44 -15.60
C ALA A 544 -12.88 2.19 -15.51
N VAL A 545 -13.57 1.99 -14.38
CA VAL A 545 -14.52 0.88 -14.16
C VAL A 545 -15.71 0.95 -15.08
N VAL A 546 -16.37 2.11 -15.17
CA VAL A 546 -17.54 2.27 -16.04
C VAL A 546 -17.15 2.00 -17.49
N TYR A 547 -15.99 2.50 -17.93
CA TYR A 547 -15.50 2.23 -19.28
C TYR A 547 -15.14 0.75 -19.48
N ALA A 548 -14.61 0.04 -18.50
CA ALA A 548 -14.36 -1.40 -18.59
C ALA A 548 -15.65 -2.20 -18.78
N ILE A 549 -16.69 -1.87 -18.03
CA ILE A 549 -18.03 -2.49 -18.16
C ILE A 549 -18.67 -2.17 -19.51
N LEU A 550 -18.64 -0.90 -19.93
CA LEU A 550 -19.16 -0.49 -21.24
C LEU A 550 -18.37 -1.12 -22.39
N LEU A 551 -17.07 -1.25 -22.24
CA LEU A 551 -16.22 -1.93 -23.20
C LEU A 551 -16.66 -3.39 -23.36
N TRP A 552 -16.88 -4.09 -22.24
CA TRP A 552 -17.40 -5.46 -22.26
C TRP A 552 -18.76 -5.54 -22.97
N ILE A 553 -19.73 -4.73 -22.56
CA ILE A 553 -21.08 -4.76 -23.09
C ILE A 553 -21.08 -4.50 -24.61
N ARG A 554 -20.32 -3.52 -25.07
CA ARG A 554 -20.33 -3.07 -26.48
C ARG A 554 -19.38 -3.84 -27.38
N ARG A 555 -18.31 -4.48 -26.84
CA ARG A 555 -17.26 -5.11 -27.63
C ARG A 555 -17.20 -6.63 -27.54
N LYS A 556 -17.95 -7.26 -26.63
CA LYS A 556 -17.99 -8.73 -26.53
C LYS A 556 -18.38 -9.41 -27.85
N THR A 557 -19.24 -8.77 -28.64
CA THR A 557 -19.66 -9.26 -29.95
C THR A 557 -18.68 -8.94 -31.07
N ASP A 558 -17.87 -7.88 -30.90
CA ASP A 558 -16.85 -7.44 -31.87
C ASP A 558 -15.52 -8.20 -31.71
N ALA A 559 -15.28 -8.83 -30.55
CA ALA A 559 -14.08 -9.60 -30.27
C ALA A 559 -14.11 -10.92 -31.06
N LYS A 560 -13.44 -10.92 -32.21
CA LYS A 560 -13.39 -12.07 -33.14
C LYS A 560 -12.31 -13.09 -32.76
N THR A 561 -11.19 -12.62 -32.21
CA THR A 561 -10.06 -13.47 -31.85
C THR A 561 -10.09 -13.86 -30.36
N GLU A 562 -9.52 -15.02 -30.02
CA GLU A 562 -9.36 -15.47 -28.64
C GLU A 562 -8.51 -14.49 -27.81
N PHE A 563 -7.54 -13.84 -28.45
CA PHE A 563 -6.73 -12.79 -27.82
C PHE A 563 -7.59 -11.58 -27.40
N GLN A 564 -8.43 -11.06 -28.30
CA GLN A 564 -9.34 -9.94 -28.00
C GLN A 564 -10.31 -10.30 -26.87
N LYS A 565 -10.89 -11.50 -26.89
CA LYS A 565 -11.76 -11.99 -25.79
C LYS A 565 -11.03 -12.03 -24.45
N THR A 566 -9.74 -12.43 -24.48
CA THR A 566 -8.92 -12.48 -23.27
C THR A 566 -8.66 -11.08 -22.71
N LEU A 567 -8.28 -10.13 -23.54
CA LEU A 567 -8.10 -8.75 -23.12
C LEU A 567 -9.38 -8.17 -22.49
N LEU A 568 -10.54 -8.41 -23.09
CA LEU A 568 -11.82 -7.95 -22.54
C LEU A 568 -12.14 -8.55 -21.18
N ILE A 569 -11.92 -9.85 -20.97
CA ILE A 569 -12.17 -10.51 -19.68
C ILE A 569 -11.23 -9.96 -18.60
N PHE A 570 -9.93 -9.85 -18.90
CA PHE A 570 -8.97 -9.30 -17.94
C PHE A 570 -9.31 -7.85 -17.56
N THR A 571 -9.66 -7.03 -18.54
CA THR A 571 -10.05 -5.63 -18.31
C THR A 571 -11.35 -5.54 -17.49
N LEU A 572 -12.33 -6.42 -17.73
CA LEU A 572 -13.58 -6.44 -16.98
C LEU A 572 -13.35 -6.84 -15.51
N VAL A 573 -12.63 -7.94 -15.27
CA VAL A 573 -12.37 -8.43 -13.90
C VAL A 573 -11.53 -7.42 -13.13
N ALA A 574 -10.50 -6.85 -13.76
CA ALA A 574 -9.68 -5.80 -13.16
C ALA A 574 -10.48 -4.51 -12.87
N GLY A 575 -11.34 -4.10 -13.83
CA GLY A 575 -12.18 -2.93 -13.67
C GLY A 575 -13.19 -3.06 -12.54
N ILE A 576 -13.87 -4.21 -12.42
CA ILE A 576 -14.79 -4.45 -11.30
C ILE A 576 -14.03 -4.47 -9.98
N GLY A 577 -12.88 -5.15 -9.91
CA GLY A 577 -12.03 -5.18 -8.71
C GLY A 577 -11.54 -3.81 -8.29
N GLY A 578 -11.03 -3.02 -9.23
CA GLY A 578 -10.61 -1.64 -8.98
C GLY A 578 -11.77 -0.76 -8.53
N GLY A 579 -12.98 -0.94 -9.12
CA GLY A 579 -14.15 -0.16 -8.74
C GLY A 579 -14.64 -0.42 -7.32
N VAL A 580 -14.73 -1.67 -6.93
CA VAL A 580 -15.18 -2.02 -5.58
C VAL A 580 -14.06 -1.81 -4.56
N GLY A 581 -12.86 -2.34 -4.85
CA GLY A 581 -11.75 -2.31 -3.90
C GLY A 581 -11.12 -0.92 -3.74
N ALA A 582 -10.67 -0.32 -4.85
CA ALA A 582 -9.97 0.96 -4.78
C ALA A 582 -10.93 2.15 -4.66
N ALA A 583 -11.89 2.28 -5.61
CA ALA A 583 -12.79 3.43 -5.61
C ALA A 583 -13.85 3.38 -4.50
N GLY A 584 -14.48 2.22 -4.26
CA GLY A 584 -15.56 2.08 -3.28
C GLY A 584 -15.06 2.08 -1.84
N PHE A 585 -14.18 1.13 -1.50
CA PHE A 585 -13.67 1.02 -0.12
C PHE A 585 -12.58 2.05 0.17
N GLY A 586 -11.55 2.17 -0.65
CA GLY A 586 -10.45 3.10 -0.43
C GLY A 586 -10.89 4.56 -0.61
N GLY A 587 -11.17 4.95 -1.85
CA GLY A 587 -11.48 6.33 -2.21
C GLY A 587 -12.81 6.86 -1.65
N GLY A 588 -13.81 5.99 -1.42
CA GLY A 588 -15.10 6.40 -0.86
C GLY A 588 -15.16 6.32 0.66
N LEU A 589 -15.04 5.10 1.20
CA LEU A 589 -15.31 4.83 2.61
C LEU A 589 -14.17 5.29 3.55
N LEU A 590 -12.92 4.92 3.22
CA LEU A 590 -11.78 5.18 4.11
C LEU A 590 -11.27 6.62 4.04
N ASN A 591 -11.70 7.42 3.08
CA ASN A 591 -11.33 8.84 3.02
C ASN A 591 -12.16 9.72 3.97
N MET A 592 -13.29 9.25 4.46
CA MET A 592 -14.11 10.00 5.42
C MET A 592 -13.50 9.94 6.82
N PRO A 593 -13.16 11.08 7.45
CA PRO A 593 -12.44 11.08 8.73
C PRO A 593 -13.14 10.30 9.84
N ILE A 594 -14.46 10.43 9.98
CA ILE A 594 -15.20 9.73 11.02
C ILE A 594 -15.21 8.20 10.81
N LEU A 595 -15.31 7.75 9.57
CA LEU A 595 -15.23 6.32 9.27
C LEU A 595 -13.79 5.82 9.43
N ASN A 596 -12.81 6.58 8.96
CA ASN A 596 -11.41 6.25 9.11
C ASN A 596 -11.00 6.13 10.59
N TYR A 597 -11.53 6.96 11.47
CA TYR A 597 -11.24 6.94 12.90
C TYR A 597 -11.44 5.54 13.53
N TYR A 598 -12.52 4.85 13.16
CA TYR A 598 -12.81 3.50 13.66
C TYR A 598 -12.35 2.37 12.76
N LEU A 599 -12.17 2.61 11.46
CA LEU A 599 -11.80 1.55 10.50
C LEU A 599 -10.29 1.51 10.22
N HIS A 600 -9.56 2.55 10.63
CA HIS A 600 -8.12 2.60 10.48
C HIS A 600 -7.46 1.42 11.21
N ASP A 601 -6.51 0.77 10.54
CA ASP A 601 -5.78 -0.39 11.05
C ASP A 601 -6.65 -1.60 11.45
N THR A 602 -7.86 -1.72 10.84
CA THR A 602 -8.73 -2.90 10.96
C THR A 602 -8.70 -3.75 9.68
N GLN A 603 -9.30 -4.94 9.73
CA GLN A 603 -9.39 -5.82 8.56
C GLN A 603 -10.32 -5.29 7.44
N VAL A 604 -11.06 -4.20 7.66
CA VAL A 604 -11.74 -3.45 6.57
C VAL A 604 -10.72 -2.87 5.60
N VAL A 605 -9.62 -2.30 6.11
CA VAL A 605 -8.53 -1.80 5.27
C VAL A 605 -7.84 -2.94 4.51
N MET A 606 -7.70 -4.11 5.14
CA MET A 606 -7.17 -5.30 4.45
C MET A 606 -8.13 -5.80 3.36
N ALA A 607 -9.45 -5.71 3.54
CA ALA A 607 -10.42 -6.01 2.49
C ALA A 607 -10.25 -5.07 1.29
N HIS A 608 -10.08 -3.77 1.55
CA HIS A 608 -9.72 -2.79 0.51
C HIS A 608 -8.44 -3.20 -0.22
N ALA A 609 -7.35 -3.44 0.51
CA ALA A 609 -6.04 -3.75 -0.08
C ALA A 609 -6.06 -5.03 -0.93
N HIS A 610 -6.77 -6.09 -0.48
CA HIS A 610 -6.87 -7.37 -1.17
C HIS A 610 -7.87 -7.37 -2.35
N LEU A 611 -8.73 -6.38 -2.48
CA LEU A 611 -9.51 -6.15 -3.70
C LEU A 611 -8.78 -5.19 -4.65
N ALA A 612 -8.20 -4.13 -4.15
CA ALA A 612 -7.53 -3.11 -4.97
C ALA A 612 -6.23 -3.65 -5.58
N PHE A 613 -5.29 -4.08 -4.76
CA PHE A 613 -3.93 -4.35 -5.20
C PHE A 613 -3.82 -5.52 -6.21
N PRO A 614 -4.34 -6.73 -5.92
CA PRO A 614 -4.26 -7.85 -6.85
C PRO A 614 -5.14 -7.67 -8.09
N LEU A 615 -6.28 -6.97 -7.99
CA LEU A 615 -7.20 -6.86 -9.11
C LEU A 615 -6.97 -5.62 -9.97
N ALA A 616 -6.68 -4.45 -9.37
CA ALA A 616 -6.42 -3.23 -10.13
C ALA A 616 -4.99 -3.16 -10.70
N TYR A 617 -3.99 -3.76 -10.04
CA TYR A 617 -2.61 -3.75 -10.49
C TYR A 617 -2.08 -5.14 -10.89
N GLY A 618 -2.35 -6.16 -10.07
CA GLY A 618 -1.85 -7.52 -10.30
C GLY A 618 -2.42 -8.15 -11.56
N LEU A 619 -3.73 -8.13 -11.72
CA LEU A 619 -4.38 -8.78 -12.87
C LEU A 619 -4.05 -8.10 -14.21
N PRO A 620 -4.03 -6.76 -14.33
CA PRO A 620 -3.49 -6.11 -15.53
C PRO A 620 -2.02 -6.44 -15.79
N SER A 621 -1.19 -6.56 -14.77
CA SER A 621 0.21 -6.98 -14.93
C SER A 621 0.32 -8.39 -15.49
N ILE A 622 -0.52 -9.33 -15.03
CA ILE A 622 -0.62 -10.68 -15.62
C ILE A 622 -1.11 -10.60 -17.08
N MET A 623 -2.01 -9.69 -17.41
CA MET A 623 -2.43 -9.46 -18.80
C MET A 623 -1.23 -9.06 -19.67
N LEU A 624 -0.28 -8.27 -19.15
CA LEU A 624 0.94 -7.92 -19.89
C LEU A 624 1.85 -9.14 -20.15
N TRP A 625 1.91 -10.10 -19.24
CA TRP A 625 2.60 -11.37 -19.52
C TRP A 625 1.98 -12.08 -20.73
N ILE A 626 0.64 -12.15 -20.77
CA ILE A 626 -0.08 -12.76 -21.89
C ILE A 626 0.21 -12.03 -23.19
N VAL A 627 0.20 -10.69 -23.18
CA VAL A 627 0.51 -9.87 -24.37
C VAL A 627 1.92 -10.17 -24.88
N ILE A 628 2.93 -10.21 -24.01
CA ILE A 628 4.30 -10.55 -24.39
C ILE A 628 4.37 -11.98 -24.96
N LEU A 629 3.80 -12.97 -24.28
CA LEU A 629 3.83 -14.37 -24.68
C LEU A 629 3.08 -14.61 -26.00
N PHE A 630 1.96 -13.92 -26.19
CA PHE A 630 1.17 -14.02 -27.42
C PHE A 630 1.90 -13.37 -28.62
N LEU A 631 2.33 -12.12 -28.48
CA LEU A 631 3.01 -11.39 -29.56
C LEU A 631 4.35 -12.02 -29.96
N THR A 632 5.04 -12.67 -29.03
CA THR A 632 6.28 -13.41 -29.32
C THR A 632 6.03 -14.79 -29.97
N GLY A 633 4.78 -15.23 -30.07
CA GLY A 633 4.39 -16.54 -30.61
C GLY A 633 4.62 -17.71 -29.63
N ALA A 634 4.97 -17.41 -28.39
CA ALA A 634 5.12 -18.44 -27.35
C ALA A 634 3.76 -19.02 -26.93
N MET A 635 2.72 -18.19 -26.83
CA MET A 635 1.37 -18.59 -26.43
C MET A 635 0.47 -18.81 -27.66
N LYS A 636 -0.25 -19.91 -27.68
CA LYS A 636 -1.25 -20.24 -28.71
C LYS A 636 -2.65 -19.85 -28.25
N ASP A 637 -3.59 -19.68 -29.17
CA ASP A 637 -5.01 -19.42 -28.92
C ASP A 637 -5.66 -20.42 -27.95
N SER A 638 -5.28 -21.70 -28.05
CA SER A 638 -5.79 -22.74 -27.15
C SER A 638 -5.47 -22.52 -25.67
N HIS A 639 -4.36 -21.81 -25.37
CA HIS A 639 -3.97 -21.48 -23.98
C HIS A 639 -4.74 -20.29 -23.42
N LEU A 640 -5.20 -19.39 -24.29
CA LEU A 640 -5.91 -18.17 -23.89
C LEU A 640 -7.23 -18.45 -23.15
N LYS A 641 -7.88 -19.57 -23.47
CA LYS A 641 -9.09 -20.04 -22.75
C LYS A 641 -8.77 -20.30 -21.26
N TYR A 642 -7.65 -20.98 -20.98
CA TYR A 642 -7.23 -21.24 -19.60
C TYR A 642 -6.85 -19.96 -18.86
N MET A 643 -6.23 -19.00 -19.56
CA MET A 643 -5.94 -17.69 -18.99
C MET A 643 -7.19 -16.95 -18.54
N ARG A 644 -8.27 -16.99 -19.34
CA ARG A 644 -9.55 -16.37 -18.96
C ARG A 644 -10.16 -17.01 -17.72
N TRP A 645 -10.19 -18.35 -17.65
CA TRP A 645 -10.67 -19.04 -16.46
C TRP A 645 -9.80 -18.75 -15.23
N GLY A 646 -8.48 -18.72 -15.41
CA GLY A 646 -7.55 -18.32 -14.36
C GLY A 646 -7.84 -16.92 -13.83
N ALA A 647 -8.06 -15.94 -14.72
CA ALA A 647 -8.39 -14.56 -14.32
C ALA A 647 -9.73 -14.46 -13.56
N ILE A 648 -10.77 -15.21 -14.02
CA ILE A 648 -12.08 -15.24 -13.36
C ILE A 648 -11.94 -15.84 -11.95
N LEU A 649 -11.30 -17.01 -11.83
CA LEU A 649 -11.09 -17.65 -10.53
C LEU A 649 -10.25 -16.81 -9.59
N TYR A 650 -9.20 -16.15 -10.11
CA TYR A 650 -8.38 -15.21 -9.35
C TYR A 650 -9.23 -14.07 -8.79
N GLY A 651 -10.04 -13.43 -9.64
CA GLY A 651 -10.93 -12.35 -9.20
C GLY A 651 -11.99 -12.82 -8.20
N VAL A 652 -12.68 -13.93 -8.49
CA VAL A 652 -13.70 -14.52 -7.58
C VAL A 652 -13.08 -14.87 -6.23
N GLY A 653 -11.86 -15.44 -6.21
CA GLY A 653 -11.17 -15.79 -4.97
C GLY A 653 -10.93 -14.57 -4.08
N PHE A 654 -10.44 -13.45 -4.61
CA PHE A 654 -10.26 -12.23 -3.82
C PHE A 654 -11.58 -11.62 -3.33
N TYR A 655 -12.67 -11.72 -4.11
CA TYR A 655 -13.99 -11.33 -3.62
C TYR A 655 -14.49 -12.23 -2.49
N LEU A 656 -14.30 -13.53 -2.58
CA LEU A 656 -14.66 -14.47 -1.51
C LEU A 656 -13.83 -14.20 -0.24
N GLN A 657 -12.52 -13.95 -0.38
CA GLN A 657 -11.65 -13.56 0.72
C GLN A 657 -12.15 -12.30 1.43
N ALA A 658 -12.46 -11.26 0.66
CA ALA A 658 -12.92 -10.00 1.20
C ALA A 658 -14.31 -10.13 1.87
N LEU A 659 -15.28 -10.75 1.20
CA LEU A 659 -16.67 -10.78 1.65
C LEU A 659 -16.94 -11.81 2.76
N LEU A 660 -16.25 -12.95 2.75
CA LEU A 660 -16.47 -14.01 3.73
C LEU A 660 -15.61 -13.85 4.99
N SER A 661 -14.48 -13.17 4.89
CA SER A 661 -13.49 -13.07 5.98
C SER A 661 -13.16 -11.63 6.35
N LEU A 662 -12.42 -10.92 5.50
CA LEU A 662 -11.78 -9.66 5.87
C LEU A 662 -12.78 -8.57 6.27
N LEU A 663 -13.83 -8.37 5.49
CA LEU A 663 -14.87 -7.39 5.80
C LEU A 663 -15.68 -7.75 7.06
N PRO A 664 -16.22 -8.99 7.21
CA PRO A 664 -16.86 -9.40 8.45
C PRO A 664 -15.95 -9.30 9.68
N LEU A 665 -14.67 -9.65 9.54
CA LEU A 665 -13.68 -9.56 10.61
C LEU A 665 -13.41 -8.10 11.01
N GLY A 666 -13.29 -7.20 10.03
CA GLY A 666 -13.14 -5.77 10.29
C GLY A 666 -14.38 -5.14 10.93
N ILE A 667 -15.59 -5.57 10.55
CA ILE A 667 -16.83 -5.16 11.22
C ILE A 667 -16.86 -5.68 12.68
N LEU A 668 -16.41 -6.90 12.89
CA LEU A 668 -16.29 -7.47 14.25
C LEU A 668 -15.28 -6.67 15.08
N GLN A 669 -14.14 -6.28 14.50
CA GLN A 669 -13.18 -5.38 15.16
C GLN A 669 -13.85 -4.07 15.55
N TYR A 670 -14.54 -3.40 14.65
CA TYR A 670 -15.28 -2.17 14.93
C TYR A 670 -16.26 -2.32 16.11
N MET A 671 -17.04 -3.42 16.14
CA MET A 671 -17.99 -3.67 17.24
C MET A 671 -17.29 -3.84 18.59
N TYR A 672 -16.15 -4.51 18.62
CA TYR A 672 -15.37 -4.72 19.84
C TYR A 672 -14.54 -3.49 20.24
N GLU A 673 -14.12 -2.70 19.27
CA GLU A 673 -13.46 -1.41 19.50
C GLU A 673 -14.37 -0.43 20.21
N LEU A 674 -15.64 -0.33 19.77
CA LEU A 674 -16.66 0.47 20.46
C LEU A 674 -16.92 -0.01 21.90
N LYS A 675 -16.63 -1.26 22.22
CA LYS A 675 -16.89 -1.85 23.53
C LYS A 675 -15.70 -1.77 24.48
N TYR A 676 -14.49 -2.01 23.98
CA TYR A 676 -13.28 -2.17 24.80
C TYR A 676 -12.13 -1.24 24.41
N GLY A 677 -12.23 -0.51 23.29
CA GLY A 677 -11.16 0.31 22.75
C GLY A 677 -10.27 -0.41 21.74
N PHE A 678 -9.44 0.38 21.06
CA PHE A 678 -8.59 -0.07 19.96
C PHE A 678 -7.54 -1.11 20.39
N TRP A 679 -7.00 -1.00 21.60
CA TRP A 679 -6.03 -1.96 22.15
C TRP A 679 -6.55 -3.40 22.10
N TYR A 680 -7.85 -3.59 22.35
CA TYR A 680 -8.45 -4.92 22.45
C TYR A 680 -8.52 -5.66 21.11
N ILE A 681 -8.89 -4.98 20.03
CA ILE A 681 -9.10 -5.59 18.71
C ILE A 681 -7.83 -6.15 18.07
N LYS A 682 -6.68 -5.87 18.68
CA LYS A 682 -5.35 -6.39 18.29
C LYS A 682 -4.74 -7.28 19.36
N SER A 683 -5.44 -7.59 20.43
CA SER A 683 -4.93 -8.35 21.55
C SER A 683 -4.72 -9.82 21.19
N LEU A 684 -3.51 -10.32 21.48
CA LEU A 684 -3.11 -11.72 21.33
C LEU A 684 -3.15 -12.47 22.66
N ARG A 685 -3.07 -11.74 23.76
CA ARG A 685 -3.00 -12.26 25.14
C ARG A 685 -3.98 -11.53 26.05
N PRO A 686 -4.46 -12.19 27.11
CA PRO A 686 -5.26 -11.53 28.12
C PRO A 686 -4.46 -10.37 28.75
N LEU A 687 -5.01 -9.17 28.79
CA LEU A 687 -4.53 -8.05 29.58
C LEU A 687 -5.42 -7.85 30.79
N VAL A 688 -6.72 -7.76 30.55
CA VAL A 688 -7.75 -7.66 31.61
C VAL A 688 -8.14 -9.06 32.07
N PRO A 689 -8.12 -9.38 33.37
CA PRO A 689 -8.52 -10.68 33.91
C PRO A 689 -9.92 -11.10 33.46
N GLY A 690 -10.06 -12.31 32.95
CA GLY A 690 -11.36 -12.87 32.50
C GLY A 690 -11.80 -12.42 31.11
N LEU A 691 -11.09 -11.50 30.46
CA LEU A 691 -11.37 -11.06 29.08
C LEU A 691 -10.56 -11.89 28.08
N THR A 692 -11.27 -12.65 27.22
CA THR A 692 -10.63 -13.42 26.15
C THR A 692 -10.03 -12.48 25.10
N PRO A 693 -8.77 -12.63 24.69
CA PRO A 693 -8.17 -11.79 23.65
C PRO A 693 -8.92 -11.88 22.33
N PHE A 694 -8.95 -10.80 21.57
CA PHE A 694 -9.71 -10.71 20.31
C PHE A 694 -9.35 -11.84 19.33
N TRP A 695 -8.06 -12.10 19.12
CA TRP A 695 -7.62 -13.14 18.18
C TRP A 695 -7.89 -14.58 18.67
N GLN A 696 -8.31 -14.76 19.93
CA GLN A 696 -8.69 -16.07 20.47
C GLN A 696 -10.21 -16.28 20.54
N LEU A 697 -11.02 -15.27 20.19
CA LEU A 697 -12.48 -15.41 20.14
C LEU A 697 -12.89 -16.47 19.10
N PRO A 698 -13.84 -17.37 19.42
CA PRO A 698 -14.28 -18.42 18.47
C PRO A 698 -14.77 -17.86 17.14
N LEU A 699 -15.53 -16.74 17.15
CA LEU A 699 -15.99 -16.11 15.92
C LEU A 699 -14.84 -15.51 15.11
N THR A 700 -13.88 -14.85 15.77
CA THR A 700 -12.67 -14.33 15.11
C THR A 700 -11.92 -15.46 14.42
N GLN A 701 -11.69 -16.58 15.12
CA GLN A 701 -11.00 -17.75 14.55
C GLN A 701 -11.79 -18.34 13.38
N THR A 702 -13.11 -18.44 13.48
CA THR A 702 -13.95 -18.89 12.36
C THR A 702 -13.78 -18.00 11.14
N LEU A 703 -13.81 -16.66 11.31
CA LEU A 703 -13.64 -15.71 10.22
C LEU A 703 -12.22 -15.75 9.61
N VAL A 704 -11.19 -16.00 10.41
CA VAL A 704 -9.83 -16.20 9.93
C VAL A 704 -9.75 -17.46 9.06
N TRP A 705 -10.30 -18.60 9.52
CA TRP A 705 -10.23 -19.86 8.77
C TRP A 705 -11.11 -19.90 7.51
N ILE A 706 -12.27 -19.27 7.49
CA ILE A 706 -13.16 -19.26 6.33
C ILE A 706 -12.53 -18.51 5.14
N ARG A 707 -11.54 -17.67 5.38
CA ARG A 707 -10.73 -17.00 4.36
C ARG A 707 -10.13 -17.99 3.37
N MET A 708 -9.76 -19.21 3.82
CA MET A 708 -9.20 -20.27 2.97
C MET A 708 -10.03 -20.53 1.69
N ILE A 709 -11.36 -20.34 1.73
CA ILE A 709 -12.22 -20.54 0.54
C ILE A 709 -11.81 -19.57 -0.57
N GLY A 710 -11.60 -18.30 -0.21
CA GLY A 710 -11.16 -17.28 -1.15
C GLY A 710 -9.70 -17.47 -1.57
N ASP A 711 -8.81 -17.73 -0.61
CA ASP A 711 -7.39 -17.90 -0.82
C ASP A 711 -7.10 -19.07 -1.78
N VAL A 712 -7.67 -20.24 -1.51
CA VAL A 712 -7.53 -21.43 -2.38
C VAL A 712 -8.10 -21.17 -3.78
N THR A 713 -9.24 -20.47 -3.88
CA THR A 713 -9.84 -20.13 -5.18
C THR A 713 -8.94 -19.18 -5.99
N ALA A 714 -8.38 -18.15 -5.34
CA ALA A 714 -7.45 -17.22 -5.97
C ALA A 714 -6.15 -17.92 -6.40
N MET A 715 -5.58 -18.75 -5.51
CA MET A 715 -4.36 -19.53 -5.80
C MET A 715 -4.58 -20.55 -6.92
N LEU A 716 -5.77 -21.17 -7.01
CA LEU A 716 -6.12 -22.03 -8.14
C LEU A 716 -6.15 -21.25 -9.45
N GLY A 717 -6.77 -20.06 -9.44
CA GLY A 717 -6.77 -19.15 -10.59
C GLY A 717 -5.38 -18.77 -11.03
N PHE A 718 -4.53 -18.35 -10.08
CA PHE A 718 -3.13 -18.01 -10.34
C PHE A 718 -2.31 -19.22 -10.82
N SER A 719 -2.53 -20.41 -10.26
CA SER A 719 -1.85 -21.64 -10.66
C SER A 719 -2.16 -22.04 -12.11
N ILE A 720 -3.42 -21.89 -12.55
CA ILE A 720 -3.80 -22.10 -13.95
C ILE A 720 -3.00 -21.16 -14.87
N ILE A 721 -2.90 -19.88 -14.51
CA ILE A 721 -2.13 -18.88 -15.26
C ILE A 721 -0.64 -19.24 -15.25
N GLY A 722 -0.07 -19.50 -14.09
CA GLY A 722 1.35 -19.83 -13.92
C GLY A 722 1.78 -21.07 -14.68
N LEU A 723 0.98 -22.14 -14.63
CA LEU A 723 1.22 -23.36 -15.41
C LEU A 723 1.16 -23.08 -16.90
N ALA A 724 0.18 -22.29 -17.37
CA ALA A 724 0.11 -21.93 -18.79
C ALA A 724 1.33 -21.09 -19.22
N VAL A 725 1.84 -20.18 -18.37
CA VAL A 725 3.11 -19.46 -18.62
C VAL A 725 4.29 -20.42 -18.71
N LEU A 726 4.44 -21.36 -17.78
CA LEU A 726 5.52 -22.33 -17.76
C LEU A 726 5.48 -23.30 -18.95
N PHE A 727 4.29 -23.78 -19.34
CA PHE A 727 4.14 -24.65 -20.51
C PHE A 727 4.45 -23.92 -21.82
N THR A 728 4.07 -22.65 -21.93
CA THR A 728 4.41 -21.82 -23.09
C THR A 728 5.89 -21.54 -23.17
N PHE A 729 6.56 -21.32 -22.05
CA PHE A 729 8.01 -21.16 -21.98
C PHE A 729 8.76 -22.37 -22.56
N ARG A 730 8.38 -23.58 -22.15
CA ARG A 730 9.01 -24.83 -22.63
C ARG A 730 8.86 -25.05 -24.14
N ARG A 731 7.78 -24.52 -24.76
CA ARG A 731 7.48 -24.67 -26.20
C ARG A 731 7.92 -23.49 -27.06
N GLY A 732 8.05 -22.30 -26.48
CA GLY A 732 8.07 -21.02 -27.21
C GLY A 732 9.40 -20.63 -27.84
N LEU A 733 10.46 -21.36 -27.62
CA LEU A 733 11.78 -21.02 -28.17
C LEU A 733 11.96 -21.37 -29.67
N GLY A 734 10.96 -21.96 -30.32
CA GLY A 734 11.14 -22.60 -31.63
C GLY A 734 10.44 -22.02 -32.85
N LYS A 735 9.36 -21.22 -32.79
CA LYS A 735 8.61 -20.81 -34.01
C LYS A 735 8.04 -19.39 -33.95
N SER A 736 8.25 -18.65 -35.03
CA SER A 736 7.68 -17.33 -35.31
C SER A 736 6.23 -17.44 -35.78
N MET A 737 5.31 -16.69 -35.18
CA MET A 737 3.94 -16.52 -35.69
C MET A 737 3.72 -15.06 -36.13
N SER A 738 4.26 -14.72 -37.32
CA SER A 738 3.98 -13.43 -37.97
C SER A 738 2.63 -13.37 -38.70
N HIS A 739 1.81 -14.43 -38.67
CA HIS A 739 0.67 -14.61 -39.59
C HIS A 739 -0.72 -14.33 -38.98
N TYR A 740 -0.86 -14.07 -37.67
CA TYR A 740 -2.21 -14.03 -37.05
C TYR A 740 -2.86 -12.64 -36.91
N ILE A 741 -2.15 -11.56 -37.23
CA ILE A 741 -2.72 -10.21 -37.18
C ILE A 741 -3.17 -9.72 -38.57
N THR A 742 -2.75 -10.37 -39.64
CA THR A 742 -3.02 -9.95 -41.03
C THR A 742 -4.08 -10.73 -41.78
N ASP A 743 -4.47 -11.92 -41.34
CA ASP A 743 -5.46 -12.74 -42.04
C ASP A 743 -6.68 -13.05 -41.14
N LYS A 744 -7.62 -12.18 -41.16
CA LYS A 744 -9.09 -12.41 -41.28
C LYS A 744 -9.88 -11.15 -41.02
#